data_9f4a223a3b7468f57b7a9ee909bae09d
#
_entry.id   9f4a223a3b7468f57b7a9ee909bae09d
#
_cell.length_a   1.000
_cell.length_b   1.000
_cell.length_c   1.000
_cell.angle_alpha   90.00
_cell.angle_beta   90.00
_cell.angle_gamma   90.00
#
_symmetry.space_group_name_H-M   'P 1'
#
loop_
_entity.id
_entity.type
_entity.pdbx_description
1 polymer ?
#
loop_
_entity_poly.entity_id
_entity_poly.type
_entity_poly.pdbx_seq_one_letter_code
_entity_poly.pdbx_strand_id
1 'polypeptide(L)'
;MKVRKIYIEGNKALKNSKIKGGLFKKGAFAKTHEAGTLASFLKAKKFTPERWKADKQKLIEKYNEYGYRDAAIISDSVWNVDDKHVSIRLKVDEGKKYYIRNITWVGNTIYPSDYLNQVLGMKKGDVYNQKLMNKRLTEDDDAVGNNYWNNGYLFYSLQPTEINIVGDSIDLEMRITEGTQAHINHVRINGNDRLYENVVRRELRTKPGDLFSKDALQRSARELASMGHFDPEKVNPDVKPDPENGTVDINWGLEQKSNDQIEFSLGWGQTGVIGRVGLKLNNFSMRNLFNKNKEHRGILPIGDGEVLSLGAQTNGTYYQSYNASYSTNWFGGKRPIQFSVSAFFSKQTDVSSNYYNSGYYNNYYNYLYGYGNYGYNNYENYYDPDKYVKLFGASLGWGKRLRWPDDYFQLSLQLSYTRYMLKNWQYFLMTNGNSNNLNLSIAISRTSTDNQLFPRRGSEFTASVTLTPPWSKWDGKDYKNLAKDRNSSLYEREQQEKYRWVEYHKWKFKGKTYTALTSGQKCFVLMTRVEFGLLGSYNKYKKSPFETFYMGGDGMSGYSTSYAEETIGLRGYENGSLTPYGAEGYAYDRMSLELRYPFLLGNTTIYGLAFLEGGNAWSDTKSFNPFNMKRSAGVGVRIFLPMVGLMGIDWAYGFDKPFAGYAKGGSNFHFILGQEF
;
A
#
# COMPACT_ATOMS: atom_id res chain seq x y z
N MET A 1 19.70 -34.76 -5.85
CA MET A 1 18.60 -35.70 -5.65
C MET A 1 17.45 -35.03 -4.94
N LYS A 2 16.19 -35.49 -5.09
CA LYS A 2 15.01 -35.00 -4.36
C LYS A 2 14.70 -35.98 -3.22
N VAL A 3 14.08 -35.49 -2.14
CA VAL A 3 13.66 -36.38 -1.04
C VAL A 3 12.32 -37.01 -1.38
N ARG A 4 12.27 -38.36 -1.46
CA ARG A 4 11.04 -39.11 -1.74
C ARG A 4 10.18 -39.21 -0.48
N LYS A 5 10.76 -39.65 0.66
CA LYS A 5 10.04 -39.80 1.92
C LYS A 5 10.96 -39.65 3.13
N ILE A 6 10.41 -39.06 4.21
CA ILE A 6 11.09 -38.93 5.49
C ILE A 6 10.33 -39.76 6.52
N TYR A 7 10.98 -40.79 7.05
CA TYR A 7 10.47 -41.65 8.12
C TYR A 7 10.98 -41.11 9.45
N ILE A 8 10.08 -40.87 10.39
CA ILE A 8 10.44 -40.39 11.74
C ILE A 8 9.98 -41.44 12.72
N GLU A 9 10.89 -41.87 13.55
CA GLU A 9 10.68 -42.87 14.61
C GLU A 9 10.91 -42.21 15.97
N GLY A 10 10.20 -42.66 17.01
CA GLY A 10 10.32 -42.13 18.37
C GLY A 10 9.46 -40.90 18.69
N ASN A 11 8.85 -40.31 17.70
CA ASN A 11 8.03 -39.09 17.84
C ASN A 11 6.61 -39.37 18.39
N LYS A 12 6.51 -39.66 19.70
CA LYS A 12 5.24 -39.96 20.38
C LYS A 12 4.45 -38.69 20.72
N ALA A 13 5.12 -37.65 21.20
CA ALA A 13 4.52 -36.40 21.63
C ALA A 13 4.18 -35.46 20.48
N LEU A 14 5.05 -35.35 19.47
CA LEU A 14 4.83 -34.55 18.28
C LEU A 14 4.47 -35.42 17.07
N LYS A 15 3.19 -35.40 16.66
CA LYS A 15 2.72 -36.10 15.47
C LYS A 15 3.47 -35.65 14.21
N ASN A 16 3.65 -36.56 13.24
CA ASN A 16 4.30 -36.27 11.96
C ASN A 16 3.76 -35.03 11.24
N SER A 17 2.46 -34.75 11.34
CA SER A 17 1.84 -33.56 10.75
C SER A 17 2.34 -32.23 11.38
N LYS A 18 2.67 -32.23 12.67
CA LYS A 18 3.25 -31.06 13.34
C LYS A 18 4.73 -30.88 13.00
N ILE A 19 5.46 -31.98 12.82
CA ILE A 19 6.89 -31.97 12.48
C ILE A 19 7.09 -31.65 11.00
N LYS A 20 6.39 -32.33 10.10
CA LYS A 20 6.52 -32.12 8.64
C LYS A 20 5.86 -30.83 8.17
N GLY A 21 4.89 -30.31 8.93
CA GLY A 21 4.09 -29.19 8.54
C GLY A 21 3.02 -29.54 7.51
N GLY A 22 2.36 -28.55 6.96
CA GLY A 22 1.32 -28.68 5.94
C GLY A 22 1.29 -27.47 5.02
N LEU A 23 0.24 -27.34 4.21
CA LEU A 23 0.11 -26.29 3.21
C LEU A 23 0.32 -24.88 3.80
N PHE A 24 -0.14 -24.65 5.03
CA PHE A 24 -0.13 -23.36 5.71
C PHE A 24 0.78 -23.26 6.95
N LYS A 25 1.36 -24.39 7.40
CA LYS A 25 2.27 -24.43 8.56
C LYS A 25 3.66 -24.88 8.16
N LYS A 26 4.68 -24.05 8.44
CA LYS A 26 6.08 -24.44 8.23
C LYS A 26 6.40 -25.60 9.16
N GLY A 27 6.80 -26.74 8.58
CA GLY A 27 7.38 -27.85 9.31
C GLY A 27 8.88 -27.64 9.56
N ALA A 28 9.47 -28.58 10.31
CA ALA A 28 10.92 -28.60 10.57
C ALA A 28 11.72 -28.78 9.26
N PHE A 29 11.21 -29.57 8.32
CA PHE A 29 11.89 -29.89 7.06
C PHE A 29 11.60 -28.89 5.95
N ALA A 30 11.83 -27.62 6.20
CA ALA A 30 11.57 -26.56 5.25
C ALA A 30 12.56 -26.52 4.07
N LYS A 31 13.75 -27.14 4.18
CA LYS A 31 14.78 -27.19 3.15
C LYS A 31 14.86 -28.53 2.42
N THR A 32 14.34 -29.60 3.02
CA THR A 32 14.35 -30.99 2.51
C THR A 32 12.94 -31.59 2.48
N HIS A 33 11.97 -30.98 1.79
CA HIS A 33 10.60 -31.51 1.74
C HIS A 33 10.49 -32.82 0.97
N GLU A 34 9.48 -33.63 1.30
CA GLU A 34 9.07 -34.79 0.51
C GLU A 34 8.58 -34.33 -0.89
N ALA A 35 9.00 -35.05 -1.92
CA ALA A 35 8.52 -34.88 -3.28
C ALA A 35 7.06 -35.36 -3.39
N GLY A 36 6.23 -34.66 -4.19
CA GLY A 36 4.84 -35.06 -4.41
C GLY A 36 3.82 -34.40 -3.47
N THR A 37 4.22 -33.54 -2.56
CA THR A 37 3.29 -32.69 -1.80
C THR A 37 2.99 -31.40 -2.56
N LEU A 38 1.77 -30.84 -2.38
CA LEU A 38 1.38 -29.56 -3.03
C LEU A 38 2.40 -28.43 -2.73
N ALA A 39 3.03 -28.48 -1.57
CA ALA A 39 4.12 -27.56 -1.18
C ALA A 39 5.41 -27.79 -2.01
N SER A 40 5.65 -28.98 -2.54
CA SER A 40 6.82 -29.31 -3.35
C SER A 40 6.66 -28.93 -4.82
N PHE A 41 5.45 -28.71 -5.31
CA PHE A 41 5.17 -28.32 -6.70
C PHE A 41 5.76 -26.95 -7.04
N LEU A 42 5.74 -26.02 -6.08
CA LEU A 42 6.29 -24.67 -6.25
C LEU A 42 7.75 -24.53 -5.81
N LYS A 43 8.34 -25.51 -5.10
CA LYS A 43 9.69 -25.41 -4.48
C LYS A 43 10.42 -26.75 -4.47
N ALA A 44 10.67 -27.36 -5.62
CA ALA A 44 11.48 -28.56 -5.74
C ALA A 44 12.93 -28.27 -5.33
N LYS A 45 13.26 -28.42 -4.04
CA LYS A 45 14.61 -28.25 -3.51
C LYS A 45 15.37 -29.57 -3.57
N LYS A 46 16.61 -29.53 -4.08
CA LYS A 46 17.51 -30.67 -4.10
C LYS A 46 17.99 -30.99 -2.68
N PHE A 47 18.09 -32.26 -2.33
CA PHE A 47 18.76 -32.71 -1.12
C PHE A 47 20.23 -32.36 -1.18
N THR A 48 20.74 -31.75 -0.10
CA THR A 48 22.17 -31.56 0.17
C THR A 48 22.42 -31.81 1.65
N PRO A 49 23.61 -32.36 2.03
CA PRO A 49 23.92 -32.61 3.44
C PRO A 49 23.80 -31.37 4.33
N GLU A 50 24.16 -30.20 3.81
CA GLU A 50 24.07 -28.92 4.54
C GLU A 50 22.61 -28.53 4.83
N ARG A 51 21.72 -28.72 3.86
CA ARG A 51 20.27 -28.47 4.04
C ARG A 51 19.67 -29.40 5.06
N TRP A 52 20.10 -30.66 5.02
CA TRP A 52 19.66 -31.67 5.96
C TRP A 52 20.14 -31.34 7.39
N LYS A 53 21.40 -30.95 7.56
CA LYS A 53 21.95 -30.50 8.86
C LYS A 53 21.12 -29.33 9.43
N ALA A 54 20.78 -28.36 8.60
CA ALA A 54 19.93 -27.22 9.01
C ALA A 54 18.49 -27.63 9.38
N ASP A 55 17.91 -28.61 8.70
CA ASP A 55 16.57 -29.11 9.01
C ASP A 55 16.56 -29.99 10.27
N LYS A 56 17.65 -30.74 10.57
CA LYS A 56 17.81 -31.44 11.84
C LYS A 56 17.82 -30.46 13.02
N GLN A 57 18.56 -29.38 12.91
CA GLN A 57 18.60 -28.35 13.95
C GLN A 57 17.19 -27.72 14.16
N LYS A 58 16.47 -27.43 13.07
CA LYS A 58 15.09 -26.95 13.18
C LYS A 58 14.11 -27.93 13.80
N LEU A 59 14.37 -29.23 13.65
CA LEU A 59 13.57 -30.25 14.30
C LEU A 59 13.75 -30.18 15.82
N ILE A 60 14.98 -30.06 16.31
CA ILE A 60 15.25 -29.90 17.75
C ILE A 60 14.65 -28.57 18.26
N GLU A 61 14.85 -27.46 17.56
CA GLU A 61 14.21 -26.19 17.90
C GLU A 61 12.67 -26.34 17.99
N LYS A 62 12.07 -27.17 17.12
CA LYS A 62 10.63 -27.46 17.13
C LYS A 62 10.20 -28.21 18.39
N TYR A 63 10.98 -29.19 18.83
CA TYR A 63 10.73 -29.88 20.10
C TYR A 63 10.87 -28.93 21.28
N ASN A 64 11.89 -28.09 21.29
CA ASN A 64 12.10 -27.07 22.34
C ASN A 64 10.94 -26.05 22.40
N GLU A 65 10.32 -25.70 21.26
CA GLU A 65 9.10 -24.87 21.25
C GLU A 65 7.92 -25.50 22.05
N TYR A 66 7.89 -26.82 22.16
CA TYR A 66 6.83 -27.55 22.86
C TYR A 66 7.24 -28.00 24.28
N GLY A 67 8.42 -27.56 24.75
CA GLY A 67 8.93 -27.86 26.09
C GLY A 67 9.79 -29.10 26.20
N TYR A 68 10.13 -29.77 25.11
CA TYR A 68 11.00 -30.91 25.08
C TYR A 68 12.46 -30.46 24.94
N ARG A 69 13.04 -29.94 26.02
CA ARG A 69 14.36 -29.34 26.08
C ARG A 69 15.48 -30.32 25.70
N ASP A 70 15.36 -31.58 26.19
CA ASP A 70 16.39 -32.61 26.02
C ASP A 70 16.18 -33.45 24.76
N ALA A 71 15.31 -33.02 23.87
CA ALA A 71 15.05 -33.72 22.62
C ALA A 71 16.34 -33.82 21.78
N ALA A 72 16.65 -35.06 21.37
CA ALA A 72 17.86 -35.36 20.61
C ALA A 72 17.56 -36.29 19.42
N ILE A 73 18.41 -36.16 18.39
CA ILE A 73 18.40 -37.09 17.25
C ILE A 73 19.39 -38.18 17.55
N ILE A 74 18.90 -39.41 17.78
CA ILE A 74 19.71 -40.57 18.11
C ILE A 74 20.48 -41.07 16.89
N SER A 75 19.79 -41.15 15.74
CA SER A 75 20.40 -41.62 14.50
C SER A 75 19.63 -41.07 13.28
N ASP A 76 20.36 -40.85 12.20
CA ASP A 76 19.78 -40.55 10.89
C ASP A 76 20.49 -41.37 9.81
N SER A 77 19.72 -41.83 8.84
CA SER A 77 20.24 -42.56 7.68
C SER A 77 19.57 -42.04 6.40
N VAL A 78 20.38 -41.92 5.35
CA VAL A 78 19.97 -41.47 4.04
C VAL A 78 20.38 -42.54 3.02
N TRP A 79 19.45 -43.00 2.21
CA TRP A 79 19.73 -43.98 1.17
C TRP A 79 19.10 -43.58 -0.17
N ASN A 80 19.72 -44.01 -1.24
CA ASN A 80 19.21 -43.83 -2.59
C ASN A 80 18.05 -44.79 -2.85
N VAL A 81 16.98 -44.28 -3.34
CA VAL A 81 15.82 -45.09 -3.79
C VAL A 81 15.90 -45.35 -5.31
N ASP A 82 16.32 -44.32 -6.04
CA ASP A 82 16.60 -44.33 -7.48
C ASP A 82 17.62 -43.23 -7.79
N ASP A 83 18.01 -43.07 -9.07
CA ASP A 83 19.01 -42.08 -9.52
C ASP A 83 18.64 -40.64 -9.21
N LYS A 84 17.39 -40.35 -8.93
CA LYS A 84 16.86 -38.99 -8.73
C LYS A 84 16.38 -38.74 -7.30
N HIS A 85 16.12 -39.79 -6.51
CA HIS A 85 15.48 -39.67 -5.20
C HIS A 85 16.25 -40.37 -4.09
N VAL A 86 16.24 -39.72 -2.91
CA VAL A 86 16.71 -40.28 -1.64
C VAL A 86 15.53 -40.41 -0.67
N SER A 87 15.62 -41.40 0.22
CA SER A 87 14.75 -41.49 1.40
C SER A 87 15.58 -41.30 2.66
N ILE A 88 14.97 -40.81 3.72
CA ILE A 88 15.61 -40.46 4.97
C ILE A 88 14.85 -41.17 6.10
N ARG A 89 15.59 -41.81 7.02
CA ARG A 89 15.07 -42.31 8.29
C ARG A 89 15.74 -41.55 9.43
N LEU A 90 14.93 -41.08 10.37
CA LEU A 90 15.37 -40.29 11.52
C LEU A 90 14.75 -40.89 12.79
N LYS A 91 15.60 -41.15 13.78
CA LYS A 91 15.16 -41.62 15.10
C LYS A 91 15.38 -40.51 16.12
N VAL A 92 14.29 -40.12 16.80
CA VAL A 92 14.30 -39.04 17.81
C VAL A 92 14.05 -39.62 19.19
N ASP A 93 14.79 -39.12 20.18
CA ASP A 93 14.42 -39.20 21.58
C ASP A 93 13.82 -37.85 21.97
N GLU A 94 12.58 -37.83 22.42
CA GLU A 94 11.89 -36.60 22.77
C GLU A 94 12.24 -36.07 24.16
N GLY A 95 12.78 -36.95 25.04
CA GLY A 95 13.04 -36.59 26.43
C GLY A 95 11.75 -36.28 27.21
N LYS A 96 11.89 -35.54 28.32
CA LYS A 96 10.78 -35.08 29.16
C LYS A 96 10.30 -33.71 28.73
N LYS A 97 9.05 -33.42 29.02
CA LYS A 97 8.46 -32.10 28.84
C LYS A 97 8.70 -31.28 30.10
N TYR A 98 9.28 -30.07 29.94
CA TYR A 98 9.60 -29.18 31.05
C TYR A 98 8.66 -27.98 31.18
N TYR A 99 8.50 -27.55 32.44
CA TYR A 99 7.65 -26.41 32.82
C TYR A 99 8.48 -25.41 33.64
N ILE A 100 8.07 -24.15 33.61
CA ILE A 100 8.68 -23.09 34.40
C ILE A 100 8.17 -23.19 35.85
N ARG A 101 9.10 -23.36 36.80
CA ARG A 101 8.79 -23.38 38.23
C ARG A 101 8.88 -22.00 38.85
N ASN A 102 9.97 -21.28 38.57
CA ASN A 102 10.21 -19.95 39.11
C ASN A 102 11.02 -19.11 38.11
N ILE A 103 10.84 -17.77 38.13
CA ILE A 103 11.61 -16.79 37.37
C ILE A 103 12.11 -15.75 38.37
N THR A 104 13.41 -15.62 38.53
CA THR A 104 14.06 -14.64 39.40
C THR A 104 14.90 -13.68 38.56
N TRP A 105 14.87 -12.41 38.92
CA TRP A 105 15.66 -11.37 38.27
C TRP A 105 16.78 -10.93 39.22
N VAL A 106 18.00 -10.80 38.68
CA VAL A 106 19.17 -10.39 39.44
C VAL A 106 19.92 -9.31 38.68
N GLY A 107 20.25 -8.21 39.37
CA GLY A 107 20.98 -7.09 38.79
C GLY A 107 20.08 -6.03 38.14
N ASN A 108 18.77 -6.16 38.22
CA ASN A 108 17.77 -5.19 37.71
C ASN A 108 17.52 -4.08 38.75
N THR A 109 18.25 -2.96 38.61
CA THR A 109 18.09 -1.79 39.50
C THR A 109 17.17 -0.71 38.90
N ILE A 110 17.07 -0.65 37.57
CA ILE A 110 16.30 0.36 36.83
C ILE A 110 14.82 -0.01 36.74
N TYR A 111 14.52 -1.27 36.44
CA TYR A 111 13.15 -1.74 36.31
C TYR A 111 12.81 -2.80 37.38
N PRO A 112 11.66 -2.66 38.08
CA PRO A 112 11.22 -3.64 39.07
C PRO A 112 10.99 -5.03 38.44
N SER A 113 11.24 -6.10 39.19
CA SER A 113 11.05 -7.48 38.74
C SER A 113 9.62 -7.78 38.29
N ASP A 114 8.62 -7.19 38.94
CA ASP A 114 7.22 -7.35 38.54
C ASP A 114 6.92 -6.78 37.16
N TYR A 115 7.48 -5.62 36.84
CA TYR A 115 7.38 -5.01 35.52
C TYR A 115 8.05 -5.90 34.45
N LEU A 116 9.28 -6.38 34.73
CA LEU A 116 10.00 -7.26 33.82
C LEU A 116 9.27 -8.58 33.58
N ASN A 117 8.62 -9.15 34.62
CA ASN A 117 7.78 -10.33 34.49
C ASN A 117 6.55 -10.06 33.61
N GLN A 118 5.94 -8.89 33.75
CA GLN A 118 4.80 -8.49 32.91
C GLN A 118 5.21 -8.37 31.44
N VAL A 119 6.36 -7.74 31.17
CA VAL A 119 6.90 -7.57 29.82
C VAL A 119 7.31 -8.93 29.24
N LEU A 120 7.97 -9.80 30.03
CA LEU A 120 8.35 -11.15 29.61
C LEU A 120 7.13 -11.99 29.20
N GLY A 121 6.01 -11.84 29.93
CA GLY A 121 4.76 -12.51 29.63
C GLY A 121 4.76 -14.04 29.85
N MET A 122 5.77 -14.60 30.52
CA MET A 122 5.88 -16.00 30.90
C MET A 122 5.66 -16.14 32.41
N LYS A 123 4.99 -17.22 32.82
CA LYS A 123 4.56 -17.41 34.19
C LYS A 123 4.94 -18.80 34.72
N LYS A 124 4.97 -18.93 36.03
CA LYS A 124 5.06 -20.22 36.71
C LYS A 124 3.98 -21.18 36.21
N GLY A 125 4.34 -22.41 35.87
CA GLY A 125 3.49 -23.44 35.30
C GLY A 125 3.39 -23.43 33.76
N ASP A 126 3.90 -22.41 33.09
CA ASP A 126 3.96 -22.39 31.64
C ASP A 126 4.96 -23.44 31.12
N VAL A 127 4.71 -23.92 29.92
CA VAL A 127 5.64 -24.82 29.22
C VAL A 127 6.95 -24.07 28.93
N TYR A 128 8.07 -24.66 29.30
CA TYR A 128 9.38 -24.08 29.01
C TYR A 128 9.62 -24.02 27.49
N ASN A 129 9.62 -22.82 26.96
CA ASN A 129 9.80 -22.56 25.52
C ASN A 129 10.94 -21.57 25.34
N GLN A 130 12.14 -22.09 25.10
CA GLN A 130 13.35 -21.31 24.95
C GLN A 130 13.27 -20.31 23.79
N LYS A 131 12.62 -20.68 22.70
CA LYS A 131 12.45 -19.79 21.56
C LYS A 131 11.52 -18.61 21.88
N LEU A 132 10.39 -18.87 22.55
CA LEU A 132 9.51 -17.81 23.01
C LEU A 132 10.24 -16.89 23.99
N MET A 133 10.99 -17.48 24.93
CA MET A 133 11.78 -16.73 25.90
C MET A 133 12.77 -15.79 25.21
N ASN A 134 13.59 -16.30 24.30
CA ASN A 134 14.55 -15.47 23.55
C ASN A 134 13.83 -14.36 22.78
N LYS A 135 12.70 -14.67 22.18
CA LYS A 135 11.91 -13.70 21.45
C LYS A 135 11.40 -12.57 22.36
N ARG A 136 10.86 -12.91 23.52
CA ARG A 136 10.37 -11.95 24.52
C ARG A 136 11.49 -11.16 25.22
N LEU A 137 12.70 -11.71 25.24
CA LEU A 137 13.86 -11.02 25.82
C LEU A 137 14.52 -10.02 24.85
N THR A 138 14.56 -10.33 23.52
CA THR A 138 15.43 -9.57 22.58
C THR A 138 14.80 -9.22 21.24
N GLU A 139 13.82 -10.02 20.72
CA GLU A 139 13.40 -9.91 19.31
C GLU A 139 12.08 -9.15 19.12
N ASP A 140 11.13 -9.26 20.04
CA ASP A 140 9.83 -8.58 19.93
C ASP A 140 10.00 -7.07 20.09
N ASP A 141 9.10 -6.30 19.47
CA ASP A 141 9.11 -4.84 19.57
C ASP A 141 8.97 -4.35 21.03
N ASP A 142 8.24 -5.11 21.86
CA ASP A 142 8.06 -4.90 23.28
C ASP A 142 8.94 -5.82 24.15
N ALA A 143 10.05 -6.33 23.61
CA ALA A 143 10.97 -7.18 24.33
C ALA A 143 11.61 -6.48 25.55
N VAL A 144 11.98 -7.27 26.57
CA VAL A 144 12.63 -6.76 27.79
C VAL A 144 13.86 -5.90 27.45
N GLY A 145 14.73 -6.36 26.54
CA GLY A 145 15.95 -5.63 26.15
C GLY A 145 15.65 -4.28 25.48
N ASN A 146 14.53 -4.14 24.80
CA ASN A 146 14.18 -2.87 24.14
C ASN A 146 13.87 -1.75 25.14
N ASN A 147 13.38 -2.08 26.34
CA ASN A 147 13.20 -1.07 27.40
C ASN A 147 14.53 -0.46 27.83
N TYR A 148 15.59 -1.25 27.91
CA TYR A 148 16.92 -0.76 28.23
C TYR A 148 17.55 -0.02 27.05
N TRP A 149 17.56 -0.62 25.85
CA TRP A 149 18.20 -0.03 24.67
C TRP A 149 17.54 1.26 24.20
N ASN A 150 16.23 1.43 24.41
CA ASN A 150 15.54 2.66 24.02
C ASN A 150 15.75 3.80 25.02
N ASN A 151 16.24 3.50 26.21
CA ASN A 151 16.58 4.46 27.26
C ASN A 151 18.08 4.65 27.47
N GLY A 152 18.88 4.36 26.46
CA GLY A 152 20.31 4.65 26.46
C GLY A 152 21.21 3.54 27.02
N TYR A 153 20.68 2.47 27.57
CA TYR A 153 21.47 1.39 28.16
C TYR A 153 22.01 0.45 27.07
N LEU A 154 22.93 0.98 26.24
CA LEU A 154 23.51 0.23 25.13
C LEU A 154 24.35 -0.96 25.62
N PHE A 155 25.01 -0.82 26.77
CA PHE A 155 25.89 -1.85 27.36
C PHE A 155 25.13 -2.91 28.17
N TYR A 156 23.78 -2.84 28.15
CA TYR A 156 22.92 -3.83 28.75
C TYR A 156 23.15 -5.23 28.18
N SER A 157 23.27 -6.19 29.10
CA SER A 157 23.28 -7.62 28.75
C SER A 157 22.35 -8.40 29.67
N LEU A 158 21.73 -9.44 29.14
CA LEU A 158 20.86 -10.34 29.88
C LEU A 158 21.19 -11.77 29.52
N GLN A 159 21.44 -12.58 30.56
CA GLN A 159 21.73 -14.00 30.43
C GLN A 159 20.70 -14.82 31.21
N PRO A 160 19.75 -15.48 30.51
CA PRO A 160 18.86 -16.44 31.14
C PRO A 160 19.64 -17.69 31.51
N THR A 161 19.64 -18.05 32.80
CA THR A 161 20.35 -19.20 33.34
C THR A 161 19.39 -20.16 34.02
N GLU A 162 19.48 -21.42 33.71
CA GLU A 162 18.77 -22.49 34.41
C GLU A 162 19.57 -22.85 35.70
N ILE A 163 19.00 -22.47 36.85
CA ILE A 163 19.74 -22.65 38.14
C ILE A 163 19.41 -23.96 38.82
N ASN A 164 18.21 -24.51 38.60
CA ASN A 164 17.78 -25.76 39.23
C ASN A 164 16.72 -26.48 38.39
N ILE A 165 16.76 -27.80 38.39
CA ILE A 165 15.81 -28.67 37.73
C ILE A 165 15.28 -29.68 38.75
N VAL A 166 14.02 -29.59 39.06
CA VAL A 166 13.32 -30.50 39.99
C VAL A 166 12.24 -31.26 39.22
N GLY A 167 12.52 -32.56 38.96
CA GLY A 167 11.60 -33.42 38.21
C GLY A 167 11.44 -33.00 36.74
N ASP A 168 10.36 -32.30 36.43
CA ASP A 168 10.01 -31.75 35.11
C ASP A 168 9.91 -30.22 35.13
N SER A 169 10.42 -29.59 36.18
CA SER A 169 10.23 -28.15 36.41
C SER A 169 11.57 -27.45 36.54
N ILE A 170 11.73 -26.30 35.89
CA ILE A 170 12.97 -25.51 35.76
C ILE A 170 12.82 -24.17 36.51
N ASP A 171 13.83 -23.83 37.32
CA ASP A 171 14.01 -22.48 37.84
C ASP A 171 14.94 -21.68 36.94
N LEU A 172 14.44 -20.51 36.54
CA LEU A 172 15.17 -19.58 35.67
C LEU A 172 15.65 -18.38 36.48
N GLU A 173 16.92 -18.05 36.33
CA GLU A 173 17.49 -16.81 36.81
C GLU A 173 17.87 -15.92 35.61
N MET A 174 17.27 -14.74 35.58
CA MET A 174 17.53 -13.71 34.57
C MET A 174 18.57 -12.75 35.11
N ARG A 175 19.85 -12.98 34.74
CA ARG A 175 20.97 -12.13 35.16
C ARG A 175 21.08 -10.94 34.24
N ILE A 176 20.94 -9.76 34.80
CA ILE A 176 21.03 -8.48 34.08
C ILE A 176 22.30 -7.75 34.51
N THR A 177 23.02 -7.26 33.52
CA THR A 177 24.06 -6.23 33.71
C THR A 177 23.56 -5.01 32.97
N GLU A 178 23.15 -3.95 33.68
CA GLU A 178 22.51 -2.79 33.08
C GLU A 178 23.51 -1.84 32.41
N GLY A 179 24.69 -1.69 32.98
CA GLY A 179 25.73 -0.79 32.46
C GLY A 179 25.36 0.69 32.63
N THR A 180 26.14 1.56 32.03
CA THR A 180 25.91 3.01 31.97
C THR A 180 25.09 3.40 30.74
N GLN A 181 24.41 4.53 30.81
CA GLN A 181 23.74 5.08 29.62
C GLN A 181 24.80 5.60 28.63
N ALA A 182 24.57 5.33 27.35
CA ALA A 182 25.41 5.80 26.26
C ALA A 182 24.80 6.99 25.55
N HIS A 183 25.60 8.02 25.32
CA HIS A 183 25.24 9.17 24.48
C HIS A 183 25.86 9.03 23.09
N ILE A 184 25.14 9.49 22.08
CA ILE A 184 25.62 9.50 20.69
C ILE A 184 26.71 10.60 20.58
N ASN A 185 27.92 10.19 20.23
CA ASN A 185 29.05 11.10 20.04
C ASN A 185 29.09 11.60 18.59
N HIS A 186 29.33 10.71 17.64
CA HIS A 186 29.37 11.08 16.22
C HIS A 186 28.38 10.30 15.38
N VAL A 187 27.79 11.01 14.40
CA VAL A 187 26.98 10.39 13.34
C VAL A 187 27.63 10.70 12.00
N ARG A 188 28.19 9.69 11.35
CA ARG A 188 28.86 9.76 10.04
C ARG A 188 27.98 9.17 8.95
N ILE A 189 27.99 9.80 7.78
CA ILE A 189 27.22 9.37 6.61
C ILE A 189 28.19 9.23 5.45
N ASN A 190 28.18 8.06 4.80
CA ASN A 190 29.02 7.75 3.64
C ASN A 190 28.18 7.16 2.52
N GLY A 191 28.56 7.39 1.26
CA GLY A 191 27.88 6.82 0.08
C GLY A 191 26.67 7.62 -0.38
N ASN A 192 26.60 8.89 -0.02
CA ASN A 192 25.55 9.82 -0.47
C ASN A 192 26.00 10.74 -1.63
N ASP A 193 26.76 10.23 -2.58
CA ASP A 193 27.45 11.02 -3.63
C ASP A 193 26.50 11.84 -4.53
N ARG A 194 25.27 11.40 -4.73
CA ARG A 194 24.25 12.06 -5.55
C ARG A 194 23.29 12.96 -4.76
N LEU A 195 23.32 12.88 -3.42
CA LEU A 195 22.50 13.66 -2.50
C LEU A 195 23.37 14.54 -1.63
N TYR A 196 22.92 15.74 -1.34
CA TYR A 196 23.56 16.55 -0.33
C TYR A 196 23.44 15.90 1.06
N GLU A 197 24.50 15.98 1.84
CA GLU A 197 24.54 15.36 3.17
C GLU A 197 23.39 15.85 4.09
N ASN A 198 23.06 17.14 4.02
CA ASN A 198 21.97 17.71 4.81
C ASN A 198 20.60 17.05 4.49
N VAL A 199 20.41 16.55 3.26
CA VAL A 199 19.18 15.86 2.85
C VAL A 199 19.04 14.52 3.56
N VAL A 200 20.15 13.79 3.73
CA VAL A 200 20.20 12.52 4.45
C VAL A 200 20.13 12.78 5.96
N ARG A 201 20.95 13.69 6.46
CA ARG A 201 21.10 13.96 7.90
C ARG A 201 19.81 14.42 8.56
N ARG A 202 18.98 15.19 7.85
CA ARG A 202 17.70 15.68 8.40
C ARG A 202 16.65 14.59 8.62
N GLU A 203 16.78 13.45 7.97
CA GLU A 203 15.88 12.28 8.15
C GLU A 203 16.29 11.42 9.35
N LEU A 204 17.51 11.61 9.88
CA LEU A 204 17.98 10.83 11.02
C LEU A 204 17.32 11.28 12.31
N ARG A 205 16.88 10.32 13.10
CA ARG A 205 16.34 10.52 14.45
C ARG A 205 17.41 10.47 15.53
N THR A 206 18.60 10.02 15.15
CA THR A 206 19.77 9.94 16.03
C THR A 206 20.68 11.13 15.80
N LYS A 207 20.89 11.94 16.82
CA LYS A 207 21.72 13.15 16.74
C LYS A 207 22.85 13.09 17.77
N PRO A 208 24.01 13.70 17.49
CA PRO A 208 25.04 13.87 18.49
C PRO A 208 24.50 14.55 19.75
N GLY A 209 24.85 14.02 20.93
CA GLY A 209 24.38 14.46 22.24
C GLY A 209 23.09 13.79 22.74
N ASP A 210 22.28 13.18 21.88
CA ASP A 210 21.10 12.43 22.32
C ASP A 210 21.49 11.11 23.00
N LEU A 211 20.63 10.61 23.89
CA LEU A 211 20.76 9.24 24.41
C LEU A 211 20.58 8.24 23.28
N PHE A 212 21.35 7.15 23.33
CA PHE A 212 21.15 6.05 22.40
C PHE A 212 19.75 5.47 22.50
N SER A 213 19.11 5.21 21.36
CA SER A 213 17.83 4.55 21.29
C SER A 213 17.80 3.61 20.07
N LYS A 214 17.54 2.33 20.33
CA LYS A 214 17.40 1.31 19.28
C LYS A 214 16.23 1.61 18.36
N ASP A 215 15.10 2.08 18.91
CA ASP A 215 13.94 2.46 18.10
C ASP A 215 14.24 3.66 17.21
N ALA A 216 14.90 4.70 17.72
CA ALA A 216 15.33 5.85 16.94
C ALA A 216 16.29 5.47 15.81
N LEU A 217 17.20 4.51 16.07
CA LEU A 217 18.13 3.97 15.08
C LEU A 217 17.40 3.20 13.99
N GLN A 218 16.53 2.26 14.37
CA GLN A 218 15.72 1.48 13.42
C GLN A 218 14.77 2.35 12.62
N ARG A 219 14.23 3.39 13.24
CA ARG A 219 13.37 4.36 12.58
C ARG A 219 14.15 5.18 11.56
N SER A 220 15.37 5.63 11.89
CA SER A 220 16.25 6.30 10.94
C SER A 220 16.55 5.42 9.73
N ALA A 221 16.84 4.13 9.96
CA ALA A 221 17.05 3.18 8.87
C ALA A 221 15.82 3.03 7.96
N ARG A 222 14.62 2.93 8.55
CA ARG A 222 13.36 2.87 7.79
C ARG A 222 13.09 4.16 7.01
N GLU A 223 13.34 5.32 7.60
CA GLU A 223 13.17 6.61 6.93
C GLU A 223 14.14 6.77 5.75
N LEU A 224 15.43 6.40 5.92
CA LEU A 224 16.40 6.38 4.83
C LEU A 224 16.03 5.41 3.71
N ALA A 225 15.59 4.20 4.06
CA ALA A 225 15.12 3.21 3.08
C ALA A 225 13.86 3.70 2.32
N SER A 226 12.96 4.40 3.01
CA SER A 226 11.72 4.93 2.42
C SER A 226 11.93 6.12 1.48
N MET A 227 13.07 6.83 1.59
CA MET A 227 13.42 7.91 0.64
C MET A 227 13.52 7.40 -0.81
N GLY A 228 13.76 6.10 -1.01
CA GLY A 228 13.89 5.49 -2.34
C GLY A 228 15.20 5.82 -3.06
N HIS A 229 16.10 6.57 -2.45
CA HIS A 229 17.42 6.91 -3.01
C HIS A 229 18.51 5.90 -2.69
N PHE A 230 18.26 5.02 -1.71
CA PHE A 230 19.21 4.02 -1.24
C PHE A 230 18.66 2.60 -1.41
N ASP A 231 19.56 1.63 -1.49
CA ASP A 231 19.19 0.21 -1.46
C ASP A 231 18.71 -0.17 -0.05
N PRO A 232 17.43 -0.52 0.17
CA PRO A 232 16.89 -0.81 1.49
C PRO A 232 17.57 -1.97 2.21
N GLU A 233 18.16 -2.93 1.46
CA GLU A 233 18.85 -4.08 2.03
C GLU A 233 20.23 -3.71 2.59
N LYS A 234 20.78 -2.58 2.18
CA LYS A 234 22.11 -2.09 2.55
C LYS A 234 22.08 -0.87 3.49
N VAL A 235 20.92 -0.41 3.91
CA VAL A 235 20.76 0.65 4.91
C VAL A 235 20.92 0.03 6.30
N ASN A 236 22.15 -0.31 6.68
CA ASN A 236 22.45 -0.83 8.02
C ASN A 236 23.47 0.08 8.71
N PRO A 237 23.16 0.63 9.89
CA PRO A 237 24.11 1.41 10.66
C PRO A 237 25.17 0.53 11.31
N ASP A 238 26.43 0.92 11.22
CA ASP A 238 27.53 0.37 11.99
C ASP A 238 27.61 1.16 13.31
N VAL A 239 27.28 0.48 14.40
CA VAL A 239 27.24 1.05 15.76
C VAL A 239 28.53 0.67 16.48
N LYS A 240 29.34 1.66 16.85
CA LYS A 240 30.62 1.51 17.55
C LYS A 240 30.51 2.02 18.97
N PRO A 241 30.26 1.13 19.96
CA PRO A 241 30.16 1.52 21.36
C PRO A 241 31.56 1.79 21.96
N ASP A 242 31.63 2.78 22.82
CA ASP A 242 32.78 3.11 23.66
C ASP A 242 32.37 3.03 25.15
N PRO A 243 32.57 1.87 25.80
CA PRO A 243 32.16 1.70 27.19
C PRO A 243 32.92 2.57 28.17
N GLU A 244 34.20 2.92 27.86
CA GLU A 244 35.04 3.72 28.77
C GLU A 244 34.53 5.13 28.92
N ASN A 245 34.05 5.72 27.81
CA ASN A 245 33.54 7.07 27.81
C ASN A 245 32.00 7.17 27.91
N GLY A 246 31.28 6.04 27.93
CA GLY A 246 29.82 6.02 27.90
C GLY A 246 29.23 6.62 26.63
N THR A 247 29.92 6.45 25.49
CA THR A 247 29.51 7.02 24.21
C THR A 247 29.35 5.98 23.11
N VAL A 248 28.76 6.41 22.00
CA VAL A 248 28.56 5.56 20.81
C VAL A 248 28.70 6.38 19.55
N ASP A 249 29.49 5.88 18.60
CA ASP A 249 29.56 6.40 17.24
C ASP A 249 28.66 5.58 16.31
N ILE A 250 27.91 6.27 15.45
CA ILE A 250 27.01 5.65 14.48
C ILE A 250 27.50 6.00 13.07
N ASN A 251 27.84 4.99 12.28
CA ASN A 251 28.28 5.16 10.90
C ASN A 251 27.22 4.60 9.94
N TRP A 252 26.65 5.44 9.10
CA TRP A 252 25.74 5.06 8.04
C TRP A 252 26.50 4.82 6.75
N GLY A 253 26.68 3.56 6.36
CA GLY A 253 27.15 3.16 5.04
C GLY A 253 25.94 3.01 4.12
N LEU A 254 25.81 3.89 3.15
CA LEU A 254 24.66 3.91 2.23
C LEU A 254 25.11 3.52 0.82
N GLU A 255 24.31 2.75 0.12
CA GLU A 255 24.53 2.48 -1.29
C GLU A 255 23.41 3.13 -2.09
N GLN A 256 23.78 4.07 -2.96
CA GLN A 256 22.81 4.81 -3.77
C GLN A 256 22.23 3.97 -4.89
N LYS A 257 20.93 4.16 -5.08
CA LYS A 257 20.16 3.58 -6.17
C LYS A 257 19.57 4.70 -7.01
N SER A 258 19.70 4.59 -8.35
CA SER A 258 18.95 5.49 -9.23
C SER A 258 17.47 5.16 -9.11
N ASN A 259 16.67 6.16 -8.81
CA ASN A 259 15.21 6.05 -8.67
C ASN A 259 14.47 7.01 -9.62
N ASP A 260 15.20 7.65 -10.54
CA ASP A 260 14.56 8.36 -11.63
C ASP A 260 13.85 7.36 -12.55
N GLN A 261 12.65 7.69 -12.96
CA GLN A 261 11.77 6.77 -13.68
C GLN A 261 11.33 7.40 -14.99
N ILE A 262 11.43 6.62 -16.05
CA ILE A 262 10.78 6.91 -17.32
C ILE A 262 9.68 5.85 -17.46
N GLU A 263 8.45 6.30 -17.46
CA GLU A 263 7.28 5.42 -17.58
C GLU A 263 6.78 5.44 -19.02
N PHE A 264 6.66 4.26 -19.62
CA PHE A 264 5.94 4.06 -20.86
C PHE A 264 4.80 3.07 -20.58
N SER A 265 3.60 3.45 -20.92
CA SER A 265 2.48 2.52 -20.84
C SER A 265 1.60 2.62 -22.07
N LEU A 266 1.11 1.48 -22.52
CA LEU A 266 0.12 1.34 -23.57
C LEU A 266 -1.09 0.64 -22.96
N GLY A 267 -2.25 1.25 -23.10
CA GLY A 267 -3.52 0.67 -22.68
C GLY A 267 -4.45 0.50 -23.88
N TRP A 268 -5.36 -0.44 -23.79
CA TRP A 268 -6.43 -0.63 -24.77
C TRP A 268 -7.77 -0.43 -24.07
N GLY A 269 -8.58 0.51 -24.55
CA GLY A 269 -9.91 0.79 -24.04
C GLY A 269 -10.96 0.83 -25.15
N GLN A 270 -12.19 1.19 -24.82
CA GLN A 270 -13.29 1.33 -25.79
C GLN A 270 -12.98 2.32 -26.93
N THR A 271 -12.09 3.28 -26.68
CA THR A 271 -11.69 4.34 -27.60
C THR A 271 -10.37 4.08 -28.31
N GLY A 272 -9.86 2.83 -28.24
CA GLY A 272 -8.62 2.41 -28.88
C GLY A 272 -7.41 2.38 -27.95
N VAL A 273 -6.22 2.53 -28.53
CA VAL A 273 -4.95 2.48 -27.81
C VAL A 273 -4.64 3.83 -27.17
N ILE A 274 -4.37 3.82 -25.87
CA ILE A 274 -3.91 4.99 -25.12
C ILE A 274 -2.42 4.83 -24.82
N GLY A 275 -1.61 5.77 -25.24
CA GLY A 275 -0.19 5.86 -24.91
C GLY A 275 0.04 6.85 -23.77
N ARG A 276 0.90 6.49 -22.82
CA ARG A 276 1.36 7.40 -21.76
C ARG A 276 2.87 7.39 -21.70
N VAL A 277 3.44 8.58 -21.57
CA VAL A 277 4.86 8.80 -21.28
C VAL A 277 4.97 9.64 -20.03
N GLY A 278 5.77 9.20 -19.08
CA GLY A 278 6.05 9.91 -17.84
C GLY A 278 7.56 9.99 -17.58
N LEU A 279 8.02 11.15 -17.12
CA LEU A 279 9.34 11.36 -16.57
C LEU A 279 9.21 11.77 -15.12
N LYS A 280 9.81 11.01 -14.22
CA LYS A 280 9.83 11.32 -12.79
C LYS A 280 11.26 11.36 -12.29
N LEU A 281 11.72 12.55 -11.95
CA LEU A 281 13.03 12.81 -11.37
C LEU A 281 12.87 12.91 -9.85
N ASN A 282 13.39 11.94 -9.13
CA ASN A 282 13.22 11.85 -7.67
C ASN A 282 14.33 12.53 -6.87
N ASN A 283 15.41 12.92 -7.52
CA ASN A 283 16.51 13.64 -6.88
C ASN A 283 16.72 15.04 -7.50
N PHE A 284 15.64 15.68 -7.89
CA PHE A 284 15.70 17.02 -8.47
C PHE A 284 16.18 18.05 -7.46
N SER A 285 16.79 19.12 -7.92
CA SER A 285 17.21 20.28 -7.11
C SER A 285 16.82 21.59 -7.79
N MET A 286 15.76 22.23 -7.29
CA MET A 286 15.33 23.54 -7.74
C MET A 286 16.43 24.60 -7.53
N ARG A 287 17.16 24.50 -6.43
CA ARG A 287 18.29 25.38 -6.10
C ARG A 287 19.39 25.33 -7.16
N ASN A 288 19.70 24.12 -7.65
CA ASN A 288 20.75 23.94 -8.65
C ASN A 288 20.31 24.33 -10.07
N LEU A 289 19.00 24.36 -10.34
CA LEU A 289 18.45 24.84 -11.62
C LEU A 289 18.79 26.32 -11.88
N PHE A 290 18.76 27.15 -10.85
CA PHE A 290 18.98 28.58 -10.96
C PHE A 290 20.41 29.04 -10.60
N ASN A 291 21.25 28.14 -10.06
CA ASN A 291 22.59 28.47 -9.61
C ASN A 291 23.66 27.89 -10.53
N LYS A 292 24.10 28.69 -11.49
CA LYS A 292 25.10 28.31 -12.49
C LYS A 292 26.50 28.01 -11.93
N ASN A 293 26.81 28.45 -10.71
CA ASN A 293 28.15 28.36 -10.13
C ASN A 293 28.32 27.16 -9.18
N LYS A 294 27.34 26.26 -9.06
CA LYS A 294 27.45 25.04 -8.25
C LYS A 294 27.67 23.81 -9.09
N GLU A 295 28.41 22.88 -8.52
CA GLU A 295 28.64 21.57 -9.11
C GLU A 295 27.31 20.88 -9.39
N HIS A 296 26.97 20.75 -10.65
CA HIS A 296 25.86 19.92 -11.08
C HIS A 296 26.31 18.46 -11.01
N ARG A 297 25.64 17.68 -10.20
CA ARG A 297 25.90 16.24 -10.09
C ARG A 297 25.11 15.48 -11.16
N GLY A 298 25.41 15.71 -12.44
CA GLY A 298 24.78 15.07 -13.60
C GLY A 298 24.27 16.03 -14.67
N ILE A 299 23.61 15.51 -15.70
CA ILE A 299 23.05 16.30 -16.82
C ILE A 299 21.88 17.17 -16.35
N LEU A 300 21.11 16.68 -15.36
CA LEU A 300 19.97 17.38 -14.75
C LEU A 300 20.37 17.87 -13.35
N PRO A 301 19.79 18.99 -12.88
CA PRO A 301 20.06 19.52 -11.54
C PRO A 301 19.55 18.55 -10.47
N ILE A 302 20.46 17.91 -9.76
CA ILE A 302 20.18 16.93 -8.72
C ILE A 302 20.81 17.32 -7.37
N GLY A 303 20.39 16.67 -6.29
CA GLY A 303 21.04 16.75 -4.98
C GLY A 303 20.13 17.03 -3.78
N ASP A 304 18.97 17.67 -3.95
CA ASP A 304 18.09 18.03 -2.85
C ASP A 304 17.00 17.00 -2.52
N GLY A 305 16.90 15.91 -3.30
CA GLY A 305 15.88 14.87 -3.10
C GLY A 305 14.46 15.37 -3.34
N GLU A 306 14.30 16.41 -4.16
CA GLU A 306 13.01 16.93 -4.59
C GLU A 306 12.48 16.11 -5.77
N VAL A 307 11.18 16.15 -6.01
CA VAL A 307 10.54 15.39 -7.07
C VAL A 307 9.99 16.33 -8.13
N LEU A 308 10.44 16.14 -9.37
CA LEU A 308 9.86 16.77 -10.57
C LEU A 308 9.24 15.66 -11.42
N SER A 309 7.94 15.77 -11.70
CA SER A 309 7.25 14.83 -12.58
C SER A 309 6.63 15.55 -13.76
N LEU A 310 6.84 14.98 -14.95
CA LEU A 310 6.24 15.44 -16.21
C LEU A 310 5.54 14.24 -16.83
N GLY A 311 4.33 14.43 -17.29
CA GLY A 311 3.55 13.34 -17.91
C GLY A 311 2.79 13.83 -19.11
N ALA A 312 2.69 12.97 -20.12
CA ALA A 312 1.83 13.13 -21.28
C ALA A 312 1.09 11.83 -21.55
N GLN A 313 -0.19 11.92 -21.80
CA GLN A 313 -1.03 10.79 -22.15
C GLN A 313 -1.89 11.15 -23.35
N THR A 314 -1.99 10.25 -24.31
CA THR A 314 -2.79 10.51 -25.50
C THR A 314 -3.29 9.22 -26.13
N ASN A 315 -4.46 9.28 -26.74
CA ASN A 315 -4.94 8.31 -27.74
C ASN A 315 -5.20 9.00 -29.08
N GLY A 316 -4.38 9.99 -29.44
CA GLY A 316 -4.54 10.79 -30.63
C GLY A 316 -5.56 11.91 -30.45
N THR A 317 -6.65 11.89 -31.23
CA THR A 317 -7.66 12.95 -31.25
C THR A 317 -8.67 12.90 -30.12
N TYR A 318 -8.92 11.69 -29.57
CA TYR A 318 -9.97 11.49 -28.57
C TYR A 318 -9.61 12.05 -27.19
N TYR A 319 -8.41 11.75 -26.71
CA TYR A 319 -7.94 12.18 -25.40
C TYR A 319 -6.48 12.63 -25.42
N GLN A 320 -6.23 13.75 -24.78
CA GLN A 320 -4.90 14.28 -24.58
C GLN A 320 -4.81 14.85 -23.16
N SER A 321 -3.75 14.52 -22.43
CA SER A 321 -3.52 15.05 -21.09
C SER A 321 -2.01 15.30 -20.89
N TYR A 322 -1.70 16.46 -20.34
CA TYR A 322 -0.33 16.87 -19.98
C TYR A 322 -0.34 17.32 -18.53
N ASN A 323 0.62 16.86 -17.77
CA ASN A 323 0.77 17.25 -16.37
C ASN A 323 2.22 17.52 -16.01
N ALA A 324 2.41 18.50 -15.16
CA ALA A 324 3.68 18.83 -14.54
C ALA A 324 3.48 19.03 -13.05
N SER A 325 4.35 18.44 -12.23
CA SER A 325 4.30 18.62 -10.79
C SER A 325 5.70 18.68 -10.19
N TYR A 326 5.86 19.53 -9.21
CA TYR A 326 7.04 19.66 -8.37
C TYR A 326 6.64 19.44 -6.92
N SER A 327 7.43 18.71 -6.17
CA SER A 327 7.21 18.55 -4.73
C SER A 327 8.52 18.41 -3.95
N THR A 328 8.50 18.91 -2.72
CA THR A 328 9.56 18.75 -1.74
C THR A 328 8.97 18.41 -0.38
N ASN A 329 9.65 17.55 0.38
CA ASN A 329 9.22 17.16 1.72
C ASN A 329 9.82 18.05 2.82
N TRP A 330 10.76 18.93 2.47
CA TRP A 330 11.46 19.80 3.38
C TRP A 330 11.51 21.26 2.87
N PHE A 331 10.34 21.83 2.67
CA PHE A 331 10.23 23.23 2.22
C PHE A 331 10.94 24.18 3.18
N GLY A 332 11.87 24.97 2.65
CA GLY A 332 12.74 25.83 3.46
C GLY A 332 13.86 25.10 4.21
N GLY A 333 14.02 23.79 4.08
CA GLY A 333 15.16 22.98 4.57
C GLY A 333 15.24 22.73 6.08
N LYS A 334 14.45 23.43 6.91
CA LYS A 334 14.56 23.40 8.39
C LYS A 334 13.55 22.49 9.08
N ARG A 335 12.40 22.26 8.46
CA ARG A 335 11.29 21.48 9.04
C ARG A 335 10.71 20.54 7.99
N PRO A 336 10.20 19.36 8.38
CA PRO A 336 9.55 18.43 7.46
C PRO A 336 8.17 18.96 7.06
N ILE A 337 8.17 19.95 6.20
CA ILE A 337 6.98 20.56 5.60
C ILE A 337 6.98 20.20 4.13
N GLN A 338 5.99 19.42 3.72
CA GLN A 338 5.77 19.11 2.33
C GLN A 338 5.19 20.33 1.61
N PHE A 339 5.73 20.64 0.45
CA PHE A 339 5.19 21.63 -0.46
C PHE A 339 5.12 21.05 -1.86
N SER A 340 4.03 21.34 -2.58
CA SER A 340 3.86 20.89 -3.95
C SER A 340 3.18 21.94 -4.80
N VAL A 341 3.56 21.95 -6.08
CA VAL A 341 2.93 22.75 -7.12
C VAL A 341 2.64 21.80 -8.26
N SER A 342 1.42 21.85 -8.81
CA SER A 342 1.11 21.09 -10.00
C SER A 342 0.26 21.90 -10.96
N ALA A 343 0.38 21.58 -12.25
CA ALA A 343 -0.46 22.09 -13.30
C ALA A 343 -0.77 20.97 -14.28
N PHE A 344 -1.98 20.98 -14.82
CA PHE A 344 -2.38 20.04 -15.85
C PHE A 344 -3.25 20.70 -16.91
N PHE A 345 -3.21 20.12 -18.08
CA PHE A 345 -4.14 20.39 -19.17
C PHE A 345 -4.65 19.08 -19.71
N SER A 346 -5.95 18.95 -19.92
CA SER A 346 -6.53 17.81 -20.61
C SER A 346 -7.59 18.24 -21.61
N LYS A 347 -7.70 17.47 -22.68
CA LYS A 347 -8.74 17.59 -23.70
C LYS A 347 -9.32 16.23 -23.97
N GLN A 348 -10.63 16.12 -23.96
CA GLN A 348 -11.36 14.94 -24.39
C GLN A 348 -12.42 15.35 -25.41
N THR A 349 -12.48 14.63 -26.53
CA THR A 349 -13.53 14.78 -27.55
C THR A 349 -14.53 13.65 -27.44
N ASP A 350 -15.77 13.89 -27.85
CA ASP A 350 -16.79 12.84 -27.88
C ASP A 350 -16.68 12.00 -29.16
N VAL A 351 -17.31 10.85 -29.16
CA VAL A 351 -17.37 9.94 -30.30
C VAL A 351 -18.61 10.29 -31.13
N SER A 352 -18.46 10.37 -32.43
CA SER A 352 -19.64 10.66 -33.30
C SER A 352 -20.64 9.48 -33.25
N SER A 353 -21.93 9.78 -33.48
CA SER A 353 -22.98 8.75 -33.55
C SER A 353 -22.70 7.65 -34.57
N ASN A 354 -21.90 7.92 -35.61
CA ASN A 354 -21.47 6.96 -36.61
C ASN A 354 -20.55 5.85 -36.04
N TYR A 355 -19.87 6.11 -34.91
CA TYR A 355 -19.08 5.09 -34.21
C TYR A 355 -19.95 3.95 -33.68
N TYR A 356 -21.08 4.26 -33.09
CA TYR A 356 -22.01 3.28 -32.57
C TYR A 356 -22.75 2.53 -33.65
N ASN A 357 -22.98 3.16 -34.81
CA ASN A 357 -23.69 2.53 -35.92
C ASN A 357 -22.81 1.71 -36.87
N SER A 358 -21.49 1.93 -36.94
CA SER A 358 -20.65 1.31 -37.96
C SER A 358 -19.86 0.08 -37.49
N GLY A 359 -19.57 -0.02 -36.18
CA GLY A 359 -18.58 -0.99 -35.70
C GLY A 359 -19.09 -2.37 -35.36
N TYR A 360 -20.28 -2.51 -34.78
CA TYR A 360 -20.75 -3.79 -34.24
C TYR A 360 -21.86 -4.42 -35.07
N TYR A 361 -22.81 -3.64 -35.55
CA TYR A 361 -23.95 -4.16 -36.31
C TYR A 361 -23.63 -4.41 -37.78
N ASN A 362 -22.86 -3.54 -38.44
CA ASN A 362 -22.51 -3.72 -39.84
C ASN A 362 -21.49 -4.86 -40.07
N ASN A 363 -20.53 -5.06 -39.21
CA ASN A 363 -19.57 -6.18 -39.34
C ASN A 363 -20.25 -7.52 -39.07
N TYR A 364 -21.22 -7.60 -38.16
CA TYR A 364 -21.97 -8.83 -37.87
C TYR A 364 -22.90 -9.19 -39.03
N TYR A 365 -23.61 -8.21 -39.62
CA TYR A 365 -24.46 -8.43 -40.79
C TYR A 365 -23.65 -8.70 -42.07
N ASN A 366 -22.54 -8.02 -42.27
CA ASN A 366 -21.64 -8.30 -43.43
C ASN A 366 -20.94 -9.68 -43.32
N TYR A 367 -20.61 -10.13 -42.13
CA TYR A 367 -20.11 -11.47 -41.89
C TYR A 367 -21.18 -12.55 -42.15
N LEU A 368 -22.44 -12.30 -41.77
CA LEU A 368 -23.57 -13.22 -41.98
C LEU A 368 -24.04 -13.30 -43.43
N TYR A 369 -23.93 -12.20 -44.19
CA TYR A 369 -24.48 -12.15 -45.57
C TYR A 369 -23.41 -12.02 -46.67
N GLY A 370 -22.12 -12.15 -46.36
CA GLY A 370 -21.05 -12.35 -47.35
C GLY A 370 -20.77 -11.13 -48.25
N TYR A 371 -21.18 -9.94 -47.89
CA TYR A 371 -20.82 -8.71 -48.60
C TYR A 371 -19.44 -8.21 -48.17
N GLY A 372 -18.40 -8.70 -48.85
CA GLY A 372 -17.05 -8.24 -48.68
C GLY A 372 -16.84 -6.85 -49.27
N ASN A 373 -16.86 -5.84 -48.44
CA ASN A 373 -16.30 -4.54 -48.76
C ASN A 373 -15.20 -4.23 -47.73
N TYR A 374 -13.94 -4.53 -48.09
CA TYR A 374 -12.76 -4.13 -47.32
C TYR A 374 -12.52 -2.62 -47.54
N GLY A 375 -13.36 -1.78 -46.98
CA GLY A 375 -13.07 -0.38 -46.82
C GLY A 375 -12.16 -0.17 -45.62
N TYR A 376 -10.95 0.32 -45.83
CA TYR A 376 -10.14 0.94 -44.77
C TYR A 376 -10.97 2.12 -44.21
N ASN A 377 -11.65 1.88 -43.09
CA ASN A 377 -12.35 2.93 -42.36
C ASN A 377 -11.28 3.83 -41.72
N ASN A 378 -11.11 5.01 -42.21
CA ASN A 378 -10.32 6.06 -41.58
C ASN A 378 -10.88 6.31 -40.19
N TYR A 379 -10.13 5.96 -39.15
CA TYR A 379 -10.47 6.21 -37.74
C TYR A 379 -10.72 7.68 -37.43
N GLU A 380 -10.27 8.61 -38.25
CA GLU A 380 -10.46 10.07 -38.14
C GLU A 380 -11.93 10.50 -38.21
N ASN A 381 -12.85 9.72 -38.82
CA ASN A 381 -14.25 10.07 -38.99
C ASN A 381 -15.15 9.72 -37.79
N TYR A 382 -14.62 9.08 -36.73
CA TYR A 382 -15.41 8.68 -35.57
C TYR A 382 -15.44 9.72 -34.46
N TYR A 383 -14.55 10.69 -34.45
CA TYR A 383 -14.46 11.73 -33.44
C TYR A 383 -15.17 13.00 -33.89
N ASP A 384 -15.96 13.58 -33.00
CA ASP A 384 -16.65 14.83 -33.23
C ASP A 384 -15.83 16.00 -32.65
N PRO A 385 -15.08 16.77 -33.45
CA PRO A 385 -14.25 17.86 -32.96
C PRO A 385 -15.05 19.00 -32.33
N ASP A 386 -16.35 19.05 -32.59
CA ASP A 386 -17.25 20.04 -32.04
C ASP A 386 -17.89 19.65 -30.70
N LYS A 387 -17.58 18.43 -30.22
CA LYS A 387 -18.00 17.97 -28.91
C LYS A 387 -16.74 17.69 -28.06
N TYR A 388 -16.49 18.56 -27.11
CA TYR A 388 -15.31 18.38 -26.26
C TYR A 388 -15.48 18.98 -24.87
N VAL A 389 -14.65 18.45 -23.95
CA VAL A 389 -14.31 19.09 -22.70
C VAL A 389 -12.79 19.34 -22.65
N LYS A 390 -12.40 20.57 -22.35
CA LYS A 390 -11.02 20.94 -22.05
C LYS A 390 -10.93 21.40 -20.61
N LEU A 391 -9.89 20.95 -19.91
CA LEU A 391 -9.62 21.34 -18.54
C LEU A 391 -8.21 21.91 -18.45
N PHE A 392 -8.10 23.00 -17.73
CA PHE A 392 -6.83 23.53 -17.27
C PHE A 392 -6.90 23.64 -15.75
N GLY A 393 -5.91 23.09 -15.05
CA GLY A 393 -5.87 23.17 -13.60
C GLY A 393 -4.48 23.46 -13.07
N ALA A 394 -4.45 24.15 -11.92
CA ALA A 394 -3.24 24.38 -11.14
C ALA A 394 -3.55 24.19 -9.65
N SER A 395 -2.59 23.64 -8.91
CA SER A 395 -2.76 23.48 -7.48
C SER A 395 -1.48 23.78 -6.68
N LEU A 396 -1.68 24.25 -5.45
CA LEU A 396 -0.65 24.47 -4.45
C LEU A 396 -0.97 23.59 -3.26
N GLY A 397 -0.05 22.73 -2.89
CA GLY A 397 -0.18 21.83 -1.75
C GLY A 397 0.80 22.16 -0.65
N TRP A 398 0.34 22.05 0.58
CA TRP A 398 1.14 22.14 1.78
C TRP A 398 0.80 20.98 2.71
N GLY A 399 1.82 20.36 3.32
CA GLY A 399 1.63 19.22 4.22
C GLY A 399 2.57 19.30 5.41
N LYS A 400 2.11 18.82 6.56
CA LYS A 400 2.90 18.76 7.78
C LYS A 400 2.61 17.47 8.52
N ARG A 401 3.67 16.75 8.92
CA ARG A 401 3.57 15.64 9.87
C ARG A 401 3.26 16.19 11.25
N LEU A 402 2.24 15.65 11.89
CA LEU A 402 1.84 16.04 13.25
C LEU A 402 2.67 15.25 14.27
N ARG A 403 2.76 15.76 15.50
CA ARG A 403 3.40 15.07 16.63
C ARG A 403 2.38 14.44 17.59
N TRP A 404 1.15 14.91 17.51
CA TRP A 404 0.04 14.43 18.32
C TRP A 404 -1.16 14.11 17.41
N PRO A 405 -1.88 13.01 17.64
CA PRO A 405 -1.77 11.98 18.72
C PRO A 405 -0.55 11.06 18.58
N ASP A 406 -0.08 10.82 17.38
CA ASP A 406 1.17 10.15 17.06
C ASP A 406 1.79 10.77 15.81
N ASP A 407 3.02 10.45 15.49
CA ASP A 407 3.74 11.05 14.36
C ASP A 407 3.54 10.33 13.01
N TYR A 408 2.59 9.40 12.94
CA TYR A 408 2.06 8.85 11.68
C TYR A 408 0.99 9.76 11.06
N PHE A 409 0.46 10.72 11.81
CA PHE A 409 -0.52 11.68 11.31
C PHE A 409 0.13 12.77 10.43
N GLN A 410 -0.53 13.04 9.32
CA GLN A 410 -0.18 14.11 8.39
C GLN A 410 -1.40 15.00 8.13
N LEU A 411 -1.24 16.29 8.29
CA LEU A 411 -2.20 17.31 7.85
C LEU A 411 -1.76 17.84 6.49
N SER A 412 -2.67 17.88 5.53
CA SER A 412 -2.45 18.46 4.21
C SER A 412 -3.52 19.49 3.87
N LEU A 413 -3.07 20.57 3.23
CA LEU A 413 -3.91 21.63 2.68
C LEU A 413 -3.59 21.73 1.19
N GLN A 414 -4.61 21.83 0.35
CA GLN A 414 -4.43 22.02 -1.08
C GLN A 414 -5.40 23.06 -1.59
N LEU A 415 -4.86 24.13 -2.17
CA LEU A 415 -5.62 25.12 -2.93
C LEU A 415 -5.55 24.75 -4.40
N SER A 416 -6.70 24.58 -5.04
CA SER A 416 -6.78 24.16 -6.43
C SER A 416 -7.67 25.11 -7.22
N TYR A 417 -7.27 25.37 -8.45
CA TYR A 417 -8.08 26.07 -9.44
C TYR A 417 -8.18 25.21 -10.69
N THR A 418 -9.41 24.99 -11.17
CA THR A 418 -9.69 24.26 -12.41
C THR A 418 -10.67 25.05 -13.27
N ARG A 419 -10.33 25.22 -14.54
CA ARG A 419 -11.20 25.82 -15.55
C ARG A 419 -11.69 24.74 -16.50
N TYR A 420 -13.00 24.61 -16.60
CA TYR A 420 -13.71 23.74 -17.55
C TYR A 420 -14.13 24.55 -18.76
N MET A 421 -13.89 24.03 -19.95
CA MET A 421 -14.32 24.61 -21.23
C MET A 421 -15.05 23.52 -22.01
N LEU A 422 -16.34 23.69 -22.18
CA LEU A 422 -17.28 22.71 -22.72
C LEU A 422 -17.86 23.19 -24.04
N LYS A 423 -17.96 22.27 -25.00
CA LYS A 423 -18.69 22.49 -26.27
C LYS A 423 -19.48 21.22 -26.55
N ASN A 424 -20.83 21.36 -26.55
CA ASN A 424 -21.77 20.27 -26.82
C ASN A 424 -21.52 18.99 -26.01
N TRP A 425 -21.04 19.13 -24.76
CA TRP A 425 -20.64 18.02 -23.89
C TRP A 425 -21.82 17.54 -23.05
N GLN A 426 -22.38 16.35 -23.40
CA GLN A 426 -23.66 15.88 -22.85
C GLN A 426 -23.55 15.16 -21.50
N TYR A 427 -22.32 14.89 -21.01
CA TYR A 427 -22.08 14.07 -19.81
C TYR A 427 -22.13 14.86 -18.51
N PHE A 428 -22.26 16.20 -18.57
CA PHE A 428 -22.39 17.06 -17.40
C PHE A 428 -23.74 17.79 -17.39
N LEU A 429 -24.10 18.34 -16.23
CA LEU A 429 -25.30 19.16 -16.11
C LEU A 429 -25.22 20.43 -16.96
N MET A 430 -24.03 20.92 -17.26
CA MET A 430 -23.75 22.03 -18.16
C MET A 430 -23.10 21.46 -19.44
N THR A 431 -23.66 21.75 -20.59
CA THR A 431 -23.24 21.20 -21.88
C THR A 431 -22.32 22.12 -22.67
N ASN A 432 -22.50 23.44 -22.52
CA ASN A 432 -21.76 24.47 -23.25
C ASN A 432 -21.23 25.57 -22.31
N GLY A 433 -20.08 26.15 -22.65
CA GLY A 433 -19.52 27.32 -22.00
C GLY A 433 -18.34 27.02 -21.09
N ASN A 434 -18.01 27.96 -20.21
CA ASN A 434 -16.86 27.91 -19.33
C ASN A 434 -17.29 27.92 -17.86
N SER A 435 -16.64 27.10 -17.05
CA SER A 435 -16.84 27.07 -15.61
C SER A 435 -15.54 27.11 -14.86
N ASN A 436 -15.50 27.74 -13.69
CA ASN A 436 -14.33 27.88 -12.85
C ASN A 436 -14.59 27.22 -11.50
N ASN A 437 -13.65 26.42 -11.04
CA ASN A 437 -13.67 25.75 -9.74
C ASN A 437 -12.44 26.21 -8.95
N LEU A 438 -12.67 26.96 -7.89
CA LEU A 438 -11.64 27.31 -6.90
C LEU A 438 -12.00 26.63 -5.61
N ASN A 439 -11.15 25.73 -5.13
CA ASN A 439 -11.41 24.98 -3.92
C ASN A 439 -10.22 24.88 -2.99
N LEU A 440 -10.50 24.74 -1.71
CA LEU A 440 -9.56 24.41 -0.65
C LEU A 440 -9.89 23.03 -0.12
N SER A 441 -8.96 22.11 -0.23
CA SER A 441 -9.03 20.77 0.35
C SER A 441 -8.16 20.69 1.61
N ILE A 442 -8.74 20.18 2.68
CA ILE A 442 -8.08 19.93 3.96
C ILE A 442 -8.19 18.43 4.20
N ALA A 443 -7.06 17.76 4.43
CA ALA A 443 -7.07 16.33 4.71
C ALA A 443 -6.16 15.98 5.88
N ILE A 444 -6.63 15.03 6.70
CA ILE A 444 -5.84 14.38 7.74
C ILE A 444 -5.70 12.92 7.30
N SER A 445 -4.46 12.48 7.19
CA SER A 445 -4.15 11.09 6.88
C SER A 445 -3.25 10.48 7.95
N ARG A 446 -3.35 9.16 8.11
CA ARG A 446 -2.48 8.36 8.98
C ARG A 446 -2.13 7.07 8.28
N THR A 447 -0.84 6.74 8.23
CA THR A 447 -0.35 5.50 7.64
C THR A 447 0.63 4.86 8.61
N SER A 448 0.24 3.71 9.19
CA SER A 448 1.04 2.96 10.16
C SER A 448 1.28 1.51 9.73
N THR A 449 1.26 1.23 8.44
CA THR A 449 1.47 -0.10 7.89
C THR A 449 2.92 -0.56 8.02
N ASP A 450 3.12 -1.85 8.28
CA ASP A 450 4.43 -2.48 8.42
C ASP A 450 5.18 -2.69 7.08
N ASN A 451 4.45 -2.70 5.98
CA ASN A 451 5.01 -2.89 4.63
C ASN A 451 4.13 -2.21 3.59
N GLN A 452 4.74 -1.62 2.56
CA GLN A 452 4.00 -0.92 1.50
C GLN A 452 3.37 -1.86 0.46
N LEU A 453 4.03 -2.98 0.14
CA LEU A 453 3.60 -3.88 -0.94
C LEU A 453 2.62 -4.94 -0.45
N PHE A 454 2.85 -5.48 0.73
CA PHE A 454 1.99 -6.46 1.38
C PHE A 454 1.88 -6.16 2.88
N PRO A 455 1.05 -5.19 3.26
CA PRO A 455 0.82 -4.88 4.67
C PRO A 455 0.22 -6.08 5.41
N ARG A 456 0.80 -6.40 6.57
CA ARG A 456 0.32 -7.47 7.45
C ARG A 456 -0.35 -6.94 8.69
N ARG A 457 0.07 -5.75 9.12
CA ARG A 457 -0.44 -5.06 10.32
C ARG A 457 -0.45 -3.56 10.07
N GLY A 458 -1.30 -2.89 10.84
CA GLY A 458 -1.41 -1.44 10.82
C GLY A 458 -2.67 -0.94 10.13
N SER A 459 -2.73 0.35 9.94
CA SER A 459 -3.90 1.01 9.35
C SER A 459 -3.49 2.18 8.46
N GLU A 460 -4.33 2.45 7.49
CA GLU A 460 -4.29 3.64 6.65
C GLU A 460 -5.64 4.29 6.70
N PHE A 461 -5.72 5.57 6.96
CA PHE A 461 -6.96 6.30 6.79
C PHE A 461 -6.71 7.73 6.33
N THR A 462 -7.69 8.29 5.64
CA THR A 462 -7.70 9.67 5.21
C THR A 462 -9.12 10.21 5.39
N ALA A 463 -9.24 11.30 6.12
CA ALA A 463 -10.46 12.10 6.19
C ALA A 463 -10.17 13.44 5.50
N SER A 464 -11.01 13.83 4.56
CA SER A 464 -10.84 15.07 3.82
C SER A 464 -12.14 15.84 3.65
N VAL A 465 -12.01 17.16 3.67
CA VAL A 465 -13.07 18.08 3.31
C VAL A 465 -12.55 19.03 2.23
N THR A 466 -13.31 19.17 1.14
CA THR A 466 -13.04 20.13 0.07
C THR A 466 -14.16 21.16 0.04
N LEU A 467 -13.80 22.40 0.09
CA LEU A 467 -14.73 23.52 0.18
C LEU A 467 -14.45 24.50 -0.95
N THR A 468 -15.50 24.96 -1.61
CA THR A 468 -15.44 26.13 -2.50
C THR A 468 -16.00 27.34 -1.76
N PRO A 469 -15.68 28.57 -2.20
CA PRO A 469 -16.43 29.74 -1.74
C PRO A 469 -17.92 29.62 -2.06
N PRO A 470 -18.83 30.07 -1.17
CA PRO A 470 -20.28 30.04 -1.39
C PRO A 470 -20.74 31.20 -2.30
N TRP A 471 -20.37 31.14 -3.58
CA TRP A 471 -20.59 32.19 -4.55
C TRP A 471 -22.05 32.63 -4.63
N SER A 472 -23.01 31.68 -4.54
CA SER A 472 -24.44 31.95 -4.60
C SER A 472 -24.99 32.79 -3.43
N LYS A 473 -24.23 32.89 -2.33
CA LYS A 473 -24.58 33.73 -1.19
C LYS A 473 -24.07 35.16 -1.34
N TRP A 474 -23.12 35.39 -2.24
CA TRP A 474 -22.41 36.65 -2.39
C TRP A 474 -22.84 37.46 -3.63
N ASP A 475 -23.36 36.80 -4.69
CA ASP A 475 -23.65 37.42 -5.96
C ASP A 475 -25.12 37.87 -6.13
N GLY A 476 -25.99 37.58 -5.15
CA GLY A 476 -27.37 38.05 -5.11
C GLY A 476 -28.30 37.53 -6.21
N LYS A 477 -27.92 36.47 -6.92
CA LYS A 477 -28.70 35.92 -8.06
C LYS A 477 -29.83 35.00 -7.62
N ASP A 478 -30.93 35.02 -8.37
CA ASP A 478 -32.04 34.06 -8.18
C ASP A 478 -31.80 32.73 -8.87
N TYR A 479 -31.03 31.85 -8.22
CA TYR A 479 -30.71 30.52 -8.73
C TYR A 479 -31.91 29.58 -8.86
N LYS A 480 -33.06 29.90 -8.27
CA LYS A 480 -34.29 29.11 -8.39
C LYS A 480 -34.90 29.22 -9.79
N ASN A 481 -34.85 30.42 -10.37
CA ASN A 481 -35.44 30.70 -11.68
C ASN A 481 -34.38 30.62 -12.81
N LEU A 482 -33.11 30.75 -12.53
CA LEU A 482 -32.00 30.71 -13.49
C LEU A 482 -31.86 29.32 -14.13
N ALA A 483 -31.94 29.24 -15.46
CA ALA A 483 -31.89 28.01 -16.27
C ALA A 483 -32.96 26.97 -15.85
N LYS A 484 -34.17 27.42 -15.61
CA LYS A 484 -35.31 26.57 -15.23
C LYS A 484 -36.02 25.98 -16.45
N ASP A 485 -36.24 26.80 -17.47
CA ASP A 485 -36.93 26.39 -18.69
C ASP A 485 -35.91 25.92 -19.75
N ARG A 486 -35.89 24.61 -19.99
CA ARG A 486 -34.99 24.00 -20.97
C ARG A 486 -35.31 24.34 -22.43
N ASN A 487 -36.52 24.79 -22.71
CA ASN A 487 -36.97 25.15 -24.05
C ASN A 487 -36.73 26.62 -24.37
N SER A 488 -36.29 27.42 -23.39
CA SER A 488 -36.00 28.83 -23.58
C SER A 488 -34.78 29.04 -24.47
N SER A 489 -34.83 29.97 -25.39
CA SER A 489 -33.65 30.40 -26.18
C SER A 489 -32.51 30.98 -25.33
N LEU A 490 -32.80 31.37 -24.09
CA LEU A 490 -31.83 31.90 -23.14
C LEU A 490 -31.19 30.80 -22.24
N TYR A 491 -31.68 29.56 -22.33
CA TYR A 491 -31.28 28.47 -21.42
C TYR A 491 -29.78 28.27 -21.33
N GLU A 492 -29.06 28.20 -22.45
CA GLU A 492 -27.61 28.01 -22.46
C GLU A 492 -26.85 29.18 -21.80
N ARG A 493 -27.30 30.41 -22.08
CA ARG A 493 -26.74 31.62 -21.46
C ARG A 493 -26.99 31.64 -19.95
N GLU A 494 -28.15 31.27 -19.51
CA GLU A 494 -28.50 31.15 -18.10
C GLU A 494 -27.75 30.02 -17.41
N GLN A 495 -27.54 28.89 -18.09
CA GLN A 495 -26.66 27.81 -17.58
C GLN A 495 -25.23 28.29 -17.42
N GLN A 496 -24.66 28.99 -18.42
CA GLN A 496 -23.32 29.56 -18.34
C GLN A 496 -23.23 30.55 -17.17
N GLU A 497 -24.23 31.35 -16.92
CA GLU A 497 -24.26 32.27 -15.79
C GLU A 497 -24.38 31.54 -14.46
N LYS A 498 -25.24 30.52 -14.37
CA LYS A 498 -25.46 29.69 -13.18
C LYS A 498 -24.21 28.97 -12.74
N TYR A 499 -23.47 28.40 -13.68
CA TYR A 499 -22.30 27.54 -13.41
C TYR A 499 -20.94 28.23 -13.70
N ARG A 500 -20.94 29.55 -13.89
CA ARG A 500 -19.68 30.31 -14.08
C ARG A 500 -18.65 30.05 -12.99
N TRP A 501 -19.08 29.91 -11.76
CA TRP A 501 -18.32 29.50 -10.62
C TRP A 501 -18.98 28.28 -9.96
N VAL A 502 -18.25 27.20 -9.84
CA VAL A 502 -18.72 25.99 -9.15
C VAL A 502 -18.76 26.24 -7.65
N GLU A 503 -19.74 25.69 -6.98
CA GLU A 503 -19.81 25.71 -5.52
C GLU A 503 -20.28 24.39 -4.96
N TYR A 504 -19.56 23.89 -3.94
CA TYR A 504 -19.87 22.67 -3.23
C TYR A 504 -19.08 22.56 -1.93
N HIS A 505 -19.49 21.63 -1.09
CA HIS A 505 -18.68 21.06 -0.04
C HIS A 505 -18.66 19.54 -0.17
N LYS A 506 -17.47 18.95 -0.17
CA LYS A 506 -17.25 17.51 -0.39
C LYS A 506 -16.54 16.91 0.80
N TRP A 507 -17.12 15.91 1.39
CA TRP A 507 -16.61 15.19 2.56
C TRP A 507 -16.27 13.78 2.16
N LYS A 508 -15.07 13.30 2.48
CA LYS A 508 -14.65 11.94 2.17
C LYS A 508 -13.93 11.33 3.36
N PHE A 509 -14.19 10.06 3.56
CA PHE A 509 -13.44 9.22 4.47
C PHE A 509 -13.04 7.94 3.76
N LYS A 510 -11.77 7.55 3.88
CA LYS A 510 -11.21 6.28 3.40
C LYS A 510 -10.40 5.67 4.53
N GLY A 511 -10.72 4.44 4.89
CA GLY A 511 -10.00 3.70 5.92
C GLY A 511 -9.71 2.27 5.48
N LYS A 512 -8.49 1.79 5.74
CA LYS A 512 -8.08 0.40 5.59
C LYS A 512 -7.39 -0.06 6.86
N THR A 513 -7.65 -1.29 7.27
CA THR A 513 -6.91 -1.94 8.36
C THR A 513 -6.39 -3.30 7.92
N TYR A 514 -5.26 -3.68 8.45
CA TYR A 514 -4.60 -4.95 8.14
C TYR A 514 -4.32 -5.72 9.42
N THR A 515 -4.82 -6.94 9.48
CA THR A 515 -4.68 -7.82 10.64
C THR A 515 -4.12 -9.16 10.19
N ALA A 516 -2.92 -9.51 10.66
CA ALA A 516 -2.34 -10.81 10.43
C ALA A 516 -3.09 -11.87 11.26
N LEU A 517 -3.75 -12.81 10.59
CA LEU A 517 -4.50 -13.90 11.25
C LEU A 517 -3.61 -15.08 11.65
N THR A 518 -2.44 -15.22 11.02
CA THR A 518 -1.47 -16.27 11.31
C THR A 518 -0.07 -15.67 11.45
N SER A 519 0.82 -16.38 12.18
CA SER A 519 2.18 -15.92 12.41
C SER A 519 3.11 -16.18 11.22
N GLY A 520 4.22 -15.41 11.13
CA GLY A 520 5.30 -15.55 10.16
C GLY A 520 5.21 -14.57 8.98
N GLN A 521 6.25 -14.57 8.14
CA GLN A 521 6.31 -13.67 6.98
C GLN A 521 5.22 -13.96 5.95
N LYS A 522 4.93 -15.25 5.69
CA LYS A 522 3.83 -15.68 4.85
C LYS A 522 2.63 -16.02 5.74
N CYS A 523 1.74 -15.09 5.91
CA CYS A 523 0.58 -15.20 6.79
C CYS A 523 -0.71 -14.84 6.04
N PHE A 524 -1.84 -15.37 6.52
CA PHE A 524 -3.13 -14.83 6.13
C PHE A 524 -3.31 -13.45 6.76
N VAL A 525 -3.74 -12.50 5.94
CA VAL A 525 -4.03 -11.13 6.35
C VAL A 525 -5.48 -10.83 6.03
N LEU A 526 -6.23 -10.37 7.03
CA LEU A 526 -7.53 -9.78 6.82
C LEU A 526 -7.35 -8.28 6.60
N MET A 527 -7.71 -7.80 5.42
CA MET A 527 -7.83 -6.38 5.12
C MET A 527 -9.30 -5.99 5.21
N THR A 528 -9.60 -4.94 5.96
CA THR A 528 -10.91 -4.32 5.97
C THR A 528 -10.81 -2.92 5.39
N ARG A 529 -11.83 -2.51 4.62
CA ARG A 529 -11.93 -1.18 4.02
C ARG A 529 -13.30 -0.60 4.30
N VAL A 530 -13.32 0.67 4.63
CA VAL A 530 -14.53 1.49 4.73
C VAL A 530 -14.27 2.82 4.03
N GLU A 531 -15.11 3.15 3.09
CA GLU A 531 -15.06 4.42 2.36
C GLU A 531 -16.44 5.01 2.28
N PHE A 532 -16.54 6.32 2.40
CA PHE A 532 -17.76 7.06 2.08
C PHE A 532 -17.43 8.48 1.61
N GLY A 533 -18.31 9.03 0.82
CA GLY A 533 -18.21 10.39 0.34
C GLY A 533 -19.59 11.04 0.23
N LEU A 534 -19.64 12.32 0.56
CA LEU A 534 -20.83 13.15 0.50
C LEU A 534 -20.49 14.45 -0.25
N LEU A 535 -21.26 14.76 -1.28
CA LEU A 535 -21.17 15.99 -2.05
C LEU A 535 -22.41 16.84 -1.80
N GLY A 536 -22.26 17.92 -1.05
CA GLY A 536 -23.33 18.86 -0.74
C GLY A 536 -23.21 20.16 -1.51
N SER A 537 -24.28 20.95 -1.50
CA SER A 537 -24.34 22.27 -2.11
C SER A 537 -24.78 23.32 -1.08
N TYR A 538 -24.23 24.54 -1.17
CA TYR A 538 -24.65 25.65 -0.31
C TYR A 538 -26.02 26.21 -0.72
N ASN A 539 -26.38 26.04 -1.99
CA ASN A 539 -27.67 26.41 -2.54
C ASN A 539 -28.35 25.21 -3.21
N LYS A 540 -29.54 24.84 -2.77
CA LYS A 540 -30.30 23.67 -3.26
C LYS A 540 -30.62 23.71 -4.77
N TYR A 541 -30.60 24.89 -5.37
CA TYR A 541 -30.86 25.08 -6.81
C TYR A 541 -29.60 25.13 -7.67
N LYS A 542 -28.40 25.04 -7.02
CA LYS A 542 -27.09 25.07 -7.68
C LYS A 542 -26.26 23.91 -7.23
N LYS A 543 -26.59 22.71 -7.67
CA LYS A 543 -25.74 21.52 -7.44
C LYS A 543 -24.49 21.59 -8.31
N SER A 544 -23.36 21.07 -7.82
CA SER A 544 -22.15 20.99 -8.62
C SER A 544 -22.34 20.09 -9.84
N PRO A 545 -21.92 20.52 -11.03
CA PRO A 545 -22.08 19.74 -12.25
C PRO A 545 -20.94 18.78 -12.54
N PHE A 546 -19.80 18.81 -11.80
CA PHE A 546 -18.57 18.11 -12.18
C PHE A 546 -18.06 17.12 -11.16
N GLU A 547 -18.21 17.35 -9.86
CA GLU A 547 -17.53 16.60 -8.79
C GLU A 547 -18.32 15.38 -8.29
N THR A 548 -19.26 14.89 -9.04
CA THR A 548 -20.08 13.73 -8.70
C THR A 548 -19.24 12.44 -8.66
N PHE A 549 -19.67 11.47 -7.86
CA PHE A 549 -19.04 10.17 -7.75
C PHE A 549 -19.59 9.23 -8.83
N TYR A 550 -18.67 8.60 -9.56
CA TYR A 550 -18.99 7.61 -10.58
C TYR A 550 -18.62 6.22 -10.07
N MET A 551 -19.62 5.38 -9.79
CA MET A 551 -19.44 4.15 -9.03
C MET A 551 -19.73 2.89 -9.83
N GLY A 552 -18.90 1.88 -9.65
CA GLY A 552 -18.96 0.56 -10.28
C GLY A 552 -17.67 0.20 -11.01
N GLY A 553 -17.48 -1.09 -11.28
CA GLY A 553 -16.40 -1.59 -12.10
C GLY A 553 -15.03 -1.61 -11.42
N ASP A 554 -14.00 -1.35 -12.21
CA ASP A 554 -12.59 -1.40 -11.80
C ASP A 554 -12.08 -0.09 -11.16
N GLY A 555 -12.89 0.97 -11.14
CA GLY A 555 -12.49 2.27 -10.59
C GLY A 555 -11.44 3.02 -11.42
N MET A 556 -11.09 2.53 -12.62
CA MET A 556 -10.12 3.22 -13.49
C MET A 556 -10.80 4.33 -14.29
N SER A 557 -10.19 5.50 -14.28
CA SER A 557 -10.60 6.63 -15.11
C SER A 557 -9.87 6.61 -16.46
N GLY A 558 -10.51 7.20 -17.48
CA GLY A 558 -9.91 7.38 -18.80
C GLY A 558 -10.19 6.26 -19.81
N TYR A 559 -10.87 5.18 -19.42
CA TYR A 559 -11.27 4.08 -20.30
C TYR A 559 -12.76 4.12 -20.68
N SER A 560 -13.51 5.06 -20.15
CA SER A 560 -14.94 5.25 -20.37
C SER A 560 -15.20 6.41 -21.35
N THR A 561 -16.29 6.35 -22.10
CA THR A 561 -16.79 7.45 -22.95
C THR A 561 -17.32 8.62 -22.14
N SER A 562 -17.65 8.40 -20.86
CA SER A 562 -18.07 9.45 -19.93
C SER A 562 -16.87 9.94 -19.11
N TYR A 563 -16.71 11.26 -19.01
CA TYR A 563 -15.74 11.87 -18.12
C TYR A 563 -16.27 11.87 -16.68
N ALA A 564 -15.47 11.32 -15.76
CA ALA A 564 -15.77 11.40 -14.34
C ALA A 564 -14.51 11.82 -13.58
N GLU A 565 -14.62 12.81 -12.70
CA GLU A 565 -13.49 13.27 -11.89
C GLU A 565 -13.11 12.24 -10.82
N GLU A 566 -14.08 11.55 -10.26
CA GLU A 566 -13.85 10.59 -9.21
C GLU A 566 -14.58 9.27 -9.45
N THR A 567 -13.83 8.25 -9.81
CA THR A 567 -14.32 6.89 -10.02
C THR A 567 -14.13 6.05 -8.77
N ILE A 568 -15.18 5.35 -8.37
CA ILE A 568 -15.20 4.47 -7.20
C ILE A 568 -15.40 3.04 -7.70
N GLY A 569 -14.40 2.20 -7.57
CA GLY A 569 -14.52 0.79 -7.98
C GLY A 569 -15.43 0.01 -7.06
N LEU A 570 -16.27 -0.84 -7.63
CA LEU A 570 -16.98 -1.92 -6.94
C LEU A 570 -16.98 -3.14 -7.86
N ARG A 571 -16.21 -4.15 -7.49
CA ARG A 571 -16.01 -5.37 -8.29
C ARG A 571 -17.31 -6.16 -8.39
N GLY A 572 -17.55 -6.81 -9.54
CA GLY A 572 -18.80 -7.53 -9.81
C GLY A 572 -19.91 -6.69 -10.45
N TYR A 573 -19.58 -5.45 -10.79
CA TYR A 573 -20.48 -4.51 -11.51
C TYR A 573 -19.72 -3.86 -12.66
N GLU A 574 -20.42 -3.42 -13.68
CA GLU A 574 -19.83 -2.67 -14.79
C GLU A 574 -19.44 -1.25 -14.35
N ASN A 575 -18.52 -0.64 -15.08
CA ASN A 575 -18.05 0.73 -14.79
C ASN A 575 -19.24 1.72 -14.79
N GLY A 576 -19.39 2.45 -13.67
CA GLY A 576 -20.41 3.47 -13.48
C GLY A 576 -21.84 2.97 -13.33
N SER A 577 -22.08 1.66 -13.41
CA SER A 577 -23.43 1.08 -13.41
C SER A 577 -24.25 1.35 -12.14
N LEU A 578 -23.57 1.72 -11.05
CA LEU A 578 -24.21 2.05 -9.77
C LEU A 578 -24.46 3.56 -9.60
N THR A 579 -24.08 4.38 -10.58
CA THR A 579 -24.27 5.84 -10.52
C THR A 579 -25.69 6.20 -10.92
N PRO A 580 -26.49 6.85 -10.06
CA PRO A 580 -27.84 7.28 -10.41
C PRO A 580 -27.84 8.14 -11.67
N TYR A 581 -28.72 7.83 -12.62
CA TYR A 581 -28.87 8.53 -13.91
C TYR A 581 -27.55 8.70 -14.69
N GLY A 582 -26.55 7.83 -14.42
CA GLY A 582 -25.25 7.84 -15.08
C GLY A 582 -24.28 8.96 -14.65
N ALA A 583 -24.73 9.98 -13.94
CA ALA A 583 -23.91 11.15 -13.57
C ALA A 583 -24.25 11.77 -12.19
N GLU A 584 -25.33 11.33 -11.54
CA GLU A 584 -25.84 11.99 -10.33
C GLU A 584 -25.45 11.28 -9.04
N GLY A 585 -24.18 10.89 -8.86
CA GLY A 585 -23.66 10.37 -7.61
C GLY A 585 -23.27 11.48 -6.64
N TYR A 586 -24.15 11.86 -5.72
CA TYR A 586 -23.89 12.89 -4.70
C TYR A 586 -23.52 12.31 -3.34
N ALA A 587 -23.70 11.04 -3.15
CA ALA A 587 -23.20 10.29 -2.00
C ALA A 587 -22.77 8.91 -2.46
N TYR A 588 -21.80 8.31 -1.77
CA TYR A 588 -21.44 6.90 -1.94
C TYR A 588 -20.95 6.31 -0.64
N ASP A 589 -21.03 5.00 -0.54
CA ASP A 589 -20.30 4.20 0.41
C ASP A 589 -19.66 2.99 -0.28
N ARG A 590 -18.64 2.44 0.36
CA ARG A 590 -18.00 1.19 -0.02
C ARG A 590 -17.39 0.53 1.18
N MET A 591 -17.66 -0.76 1.36
CA MET A 591 -17.06 -1.61 2.36
C MET A 591 -16.47 -2.85 1.71
N SER A 592 -15.29 -3.28 2.17
CA SER A 592 -14.65 -4.50 1.66
C SER A 592 -14.01 -5.28 2.79
N LEU A 593 -14.12 -6.59 2.70
CA LEU A 593 -13.37 -7.55 3.50
C LEU A 593 -12.55 -8.40 2.54
N GLU A 594 -11.23 -8.41 2.68
CA GLU A 594 -10.34 -9.22 1.83
C GLU A 594 -9.46 -10.12 2.68
N LEU A 595 -9.49 -11.40 2.40
CA LEU A 595 -8.55 -12.37 2.94
C LEU A 595 -7.40 -12.54 1.94
N ARG A 596 -6.20 -12.11 2.32
CA ARG A 596 -5.00 -12.09 1.47
C ARG A 596 -3.99 -13.15 1.92
N TYR A 597 -3.32 -13.80 0.98
CA TYR A 597 -2.22 -14.73 1.25
C TYR A 597 -1.06 -14.56 0.26
N PRO A 598 0.19 -14.33 0.73
CA PRO A 598 1.33 -14.12 -0.14
C PRO A 598 1.94 -15.44 -0.59
N PHE A 599 2.03 -15.64 -1.88
CA PHE A 599 2.74 -16.77 -2.49
C PHE A 599 4.24 -16.49 -2.58
N LEU A 600 4.59 -15.25 -2.98
CA LEU A 600 5.97 -14.77 -3.10
C LEU A 600 6.09 -13.39 -2.45
N LEU A 601 7.14 -13.17 -1.67
CA LEU A 601 7.52 -11.89 -1.07
C LEU A 601 8.96 -11.57 -1.45
N GLY A 602 9.26 -10.32 -1.73
CA GLY A 602 10.58 -9.83 -2.14
C GLY A 602 10.44 -8.77 -3.22
N ASN A 603 11.46 -8.61 -4.06
CA ASN A 603 11.43 -7.65 -5.18
C ASN A 603 10.23 -7.87 -6.11
N THR A 604 9.87 -9.13 -6.36
CA THR A 604 8.58 -9.50 -6.96
C THR A 604 7.68 -10.03 -5.85
N THR A 605 6.54 -9.38 -5.65
CA THR A 605 5.54 -9.80 -4.66
C THR A 605 4.31 -10.32 -5.37
N ILE A 606 3.88 -11.56 -5.03
CA ILE A 606 2.68 -12.19 -5.60
C ILE A 606 1.81 -12.64 -4.44
N TYR A 607 0.55 -12.22 -4.44
CA TYR A 607 -0.44 -12.69 -3.46
C TYR A 607 -1.81 -12.91 -4.08
N GLY A 608 -2.52 -13.88 -3.52
CA GLY A 608 -3.92 -14.15 -3.83
C GLY A 608 -4.83 -13.51 -2.80
N LEU A 609 -6.05 -13.21 -3.20
CA LEU A 609 -7.07 -12.68 -2.32
C LEU A 609 -8.44 -13.25 -2.64
N ALA A 610 -9.27 -13.34 -1.62
CA ALA A 610 -10.71 -13.57 -1.71
C ALA A 610 -11.40 -12.41 -0.99
N PHE A 611 -12.51 -11.92 -1.54
CA PHE A 611 -13.14 -10.72 -1.03
C PHE A 611 -14.66 -10.76 -1.01
N LEU A 612 -15.22 -9.99 -0.10
CA LEU A 612 -16.60 -9.58 -0.05
C LEU A 612 -16.64 -8.05 -0.12
N GLU A 613 -17.43 -7.51 -1.02
CA GLU A 613 -17.61 -6.06 -1.16
C GLU A 613 -19.08 -5.68 -1.13
N GLY A 614 -19.35 -4.50 -0.63
CA GLY A 614 -20.65 -3.86 -0.71
C GLY A 614 -20.49 -2.36 -0.84
N GLY A 615 -21.40 -1.74 -1.56
CA GLY A 615 -21.42 -0.29 -1.72
C GLY A 615 -22.59 0.17 -2.58
N ASN A 616 -22.84 1.46 -2.57
CA ASN A 616 -23.89 2.07 -3.38
C ASN A 616 -23.58 3.55 -3.63
N ALA A 617 -24.30 4.14 -4.57
CA ALA A 617 -24.30 5.58 -4.81
C ALA A 617 -25.74 6.13 -4.78
N TRP A 618 -25.89 7.37 -4.34
CA TRP A 618 -27.19 8.05 -4.19
C TRP A 618 -27.18 9.40 -4.89
N SER A 619 -28.33 9.76 -5.45
CA SER A 619 -28.54 11.04 -6.15
C SER A 619 -28.75 12.24 -5.21
N ASP A 620 -28.81 12.01 -3.91
CA ASP A 620 -28.94 13.05 -2.88
C ASP A 620 -28.30 12.57 -1.57
N THR A 621 -27.65 13.47 -0.86
CA THR A 621 -27.08 13.21 0.46
C THR A 621 -28.12 12.87 1.53
N LYS A 622 -29.38 13.32 1.34
CA LYS A 622 -30.48 12.99 2.28
C LYS A 622 -30.96 11.55 2.16
N SER A 623 -30.82 10.94 0.99
CA SER A 623 -31.18 9.54 0.75
C SER A 623 -30.07 8.55 1.09
N PHE A 624 -28.93 9.03 1.57
CA PHE A 624 -27.79 8.21 1.98
C PHE A 624 -28.18 7.25 3.09
N ASN A 625 -28.03 5.95 2.81
CA ASN A 625 -28.25 4.87 3.77
C ASN A 625 -27.13 3.82 3.63
N PRO A 626 -26.14 3.79 4.52
CA PRO A 626 -24.96 2.93 4.41
C PRO A 626 -25.26 1.42 4.49
N PHE A 627 -26.49 1.04 4.87
CA PHE A 627 -26.92 -0.36 4.90
C PHE A 627 -27.60 -0.84 3.62
N ASN A 628 -27.93 0.08 2.70
CA ASN A 628 -28.52 -0.27 1.41
C ASN A 628 -27.43 -0.45 0.35
N MET A 629 -26.58 -1.47 0.54
CA MET A 629 -25.45 -1.76 -0.31
C MET A 629 -25.77 -2.78 -1.40
N LYS A 630 -25.13 -2.61 -2.56
CA LYS A 630 -25.03 -3.61 -3.63
C LYS A 630 -23.83 -4.49 -3.35
N ARG A 631 -24.05 -5.80 -3.23
CA ARG A 631 -23.07 -6.77 -2.70
C ARG A 631 -22.41 -7.56 -3.83
N SER A 632 -21.15 -7.89 -3.63
CA SER A 632 -20.41 -8.77 -4.51
C SER A 632 -19.42 -9.64 -3.74
N ALA A 633 -18.97 -10.72 -4.34
CA ALA A 633 -17.90 -11.56 -3.84
C ALA A 633 -17.00 -12.00 -4.99
N GLY A 634 -15.75 -12.29 -4.70
CA GLY A 634 -14.83 -12.70 -5.74
C GLY A 634 -13.47 -13.14 -5.21
N VAL A 635 -12.60 -13.46 -6.17
CA VAL A 635 -11.23 -13.88 -5.94
C VAL A 635 -10.31 -13.14 -6.91
N GLY A 636 -9.05 -12.95 -6.53
CA GLY A 636 -8.10 -12.27 -7.38
C GLY A 636 -6.66 -12.59 -7.07
N VAL A 637 -5.78 -12.15 -7.96
CA VAL A 637 -4.34 -12.25 -7.83
C VAL A 637 -3.70 -10.89 -8.07
N ARG A 638 -2.69 -10.58 -7.28
CA ARG A 638 -1.87 -9.38 -7.40
C ARG A 638 -0.42 -9.77 -7.66
N ILE A 639 0.21 -9.07 -8.57
CA ILE A 639 1.61 -9.24 -8.95
C ILE A 639 2.26 -7.86 -8.95
N PHE A 640 3.23 -7.67 -8.09
CA PHE A 640 4.08 -6.48 -8.13
C PHE A 640 5.39 -6.80 -8.82
N LEU A 641 5.69 -6.04 -9.88
CA LEU A 641 6.96 -6.09 -10.60
C LEU A 641 7.66 -4.73 -10.48
N PRO A 642 8.95 -4.68 -10.11
CA PRO A 642 9.65 -3.40 -9.84
C PRO A 642 9.62 -2.38 -10.99
N MET A 643 9.58 -2.85 -12.24
CA MET A 643 9.58 -1.97 -13.43
C MET A 643 8.17 -1.62 -13.94
N VAL A 644 7.17 -2.40 -13.58
CA VAL A 644 5.80 -2.28 -14.13
C VAL A 644 4.81 -1.78 -13.07
N GLY A 645 5.11 -2.00 -11.78
CA GLY A 645 4.23 -1.69 -10.66
C GLY A 645 3.29 -2.85 -10.30
N LEU A 646 2.19 -2.51 -9.65
CA LEU A 646 1.17 -3.47 -9.23
C LEU A 646 0.24 -3.80 -10.40
N MET A 647 0.08 -5.08 -10.69
CA MET A 647 -0.89 -5.60 -11.63
C MET A 647 -1.81 -6.59 -10.94
N GLY A 648 -3.04 -6.72 -11.42
CA GLY A 648 -3.98 -7.69 -10.87
C GLY A 648 -5.08 -8.07 -11.81
N ILE A 649 -5.67 -9.23 -11.52
CA ILE A 649 -6.87 -9.74 -12.17
C ILE A 649 -7.80 -10.21 -11.06
N ASP A 650 -9.04 -9.74 -11.09
CA ASP A 650 -10.11 -10.18 -10.21
C ASP A 650 -11.26 -10.77 -11.02
N TRP A 651 -11.78 -11.87 -10.55
CA TRP A 651 -13.10 -12.36 -10.93
C TRP A 651 -14.08 -12.07 -9.80
N ALA A 652 -15.22 -11.45 -10.12
CA ALA A 652 -16.21 -11.05 -9.14
C ALA A 652 -17.63 -11.33 -9.64
N TYR A 653 -18.52 -11.67 -8.71
CA TYR A 653 -19.94 -11.85 -8.97
C TYR A 653 -20.76 -10.84 -8.17
N GLY A 654 -21.52 -9.99 -8.87
CA GLY A 654 -22.47 -9.03 -8.30
C GLY A 654 -23.83 -9.67 -8.05
N PHE A 655 -24.29 -9.68 -6.80
CA PHE A 655 -25.52 -10.37 -6.39
C PHE A 655 -26.78 -9.55 -6.63
N ASP A 656 -26.66 -8.22 -6.62
CA ASP A 656 -27.79 -7.32 -6.61
C ASP A 656 -27.93 -6.61 -7.97
N LYS A 657 -29.14 -6.13 -8.28
CA LYS A 657 -29.38 -5.28 -9.43
C LYS A 657 -28.92 -3.85 -9.13
N PRO A 658 -28.21 -3.18 -10.05
CA PRO A 658 -27.87 -1.76 -9.89
C PRO A 658 -29.10 -0.91 -9.62
N PHE A 659 -30.10 -1.01 -10.47
CA PHE A 659 -31.39 -0.31 -10.37
C PHE A 659 -32.56 -1.22 -10.78
N ALA A 660 -33.77 -0.78 -10.45
CA ALA A 660 -34.98 -1.48 -10.91
C ALA A 660 -35.01 -1.53 -12.44
N GLY A 661 -35.30 -2.73 -13.01
CA GLY A 661 -35.29 -2.94 -14.45
C GLY A 661 -33.97 -3.38 -15.07
N TYR A 662 -32.84 -3.25 -14.36
CA TYR A 662 -31.54 -3.73 -14.84
C TYR A 662 -31.32 -5.20 -14.49
N ALA A 663 -30.40 -5.86 -15.20
CA ALA A 663 -29.88 -7.17 -14.83
C ALA A 663 -29.09 -7.10 -13.52
N LYS A 664 -28.84 -8.24 -12.86
CA LYS A 664 -27.88 -8.33 -11.75
C LYS A 664 -26.48 -7.99 -12.27
N GLY A 665 -25.58 -7.57 -11.37
CA GLY A 665 -24.18 -7.33 -11.69
C GLY A 665 -23.52 -8.52 -12.41
N GLY A 666 -23.79 -9.74 -11.93
CA GLY A 666 -23.36 -10.97 -12.59
C GLY A 666 -21.87 -11.21 -12.52
N SER A 667 -21.33 -12.02 -13.45
CA SER A 667 -19.92 -12.40 -13.51
C SER A 667 -19.11 -11.38 -14.29
N ASN A 668 -18.13 -10.76 -13.66
CA ASN A 668 -17.26 -9.76 -14.26
C ASN A 668 -15.80 -10.05 -13.98
N PHE A 669 -14.93 -9.75 -14.94
CA PHE A 669 -13.48 -9.72 -14.78
C PHE A 669 -13.01 -8.26 -14.72
N HIS A 670 -12.12 -7.99 -13.77
CA HIS A 670 -11.54 -6.67 -13.55
C HIS A 670 -10.02 -6.74 -13.62
N PHE A 671 -9.42 -5.82 -14.37
CA PHE A 671 -7.98 -5.71 -14.52
C PHE A 671 -7.49 -4.51 -13.72
N ILE A 672 -6.31 -4.65 -13.10
CA ILE A 672 -5.67 -3.61 -12.30
C ILE A 672 -4.29 -3.35 -12.86
N LEU A 673 -3.98 -2.07 -13.08
CA LEU A 673 -2.69 -1.58 -13.54
C LEU A 673 -2.29 -0.35 -12.72
N GLY A 674 -1.23 -0.50 -11.92
CA GLY A 674 -0.61 0.61 -11.20
C GLY A 674 -1.35 1.14 -9.97
N GLN A 675 -2.59 0.75 -9.73
CA GLN A 675 -3.37 1.12 -8.55
C GLN A 675 -4.01 -0.11 -7.90
N GLU A 676 -4.10 -0.11 -6.59
CA GLU A 676 -4.87 -1.09 -5.84
C GLU A 676 -6.30 -0.57 -5.67
N PHE A 677 -7.29 -1.47 -5.83
CA PHE A 677 -8.70 -1.15 -5.56
C PHE A 677 -8.88 -0.56 -4.18
#